data_245e75c3726e31bf122f425921043921
#
_entry.id   245e75c3726e31bf122f425921043921
#
_cell.length_a   1.000
_cell.length_b   1.000
_cell.length_c   1.000
_cell.angle_alpha   90.00
_cell.angle_beta   90.00
_cell.angle_gamma   90.00
#
_symmetry.space_group_name_H-M   'P 1'
#
loop_
_entity.id
_entity.type
_entity.pdbx_description
1 polymer ?
#
loop_
_entity_poly.entity_id
_entity_poly.type
_entity_poly.pdbx_seq_one_letter_code
_entity_poly.pdbx_strand_id
1 'polypeptide(L)'
;MFRTALRNVLAHKARLLMTVLAVTLGVAFVSGTLVFTDTLKKSLSGQSAKDYAGVAVSVTSYGQGRNDQGEKEGEPGLGQATLDKVKALPGVESVSGRVTGFAGVGDENGKLIGAGWSNQGSNFTPVKDGKNPRYAFIAGAGPAKADEIALDKATAETGKYKVGDKVRVATNGPVKEYSLAGIFTTEDGGVQAGGSLVLFETKVAQELYLKPGYFQEMSVAAKPGTSDEKLLADIKPLVDGKHTTAQTGAALAEKQAKDIEKGLGQMGTMLLVFAGISLFVGIFLIYNTFTMLVAQRTKELALLRAIGANRGQVMRSVLAEALVVGVVSAVVGLLSGIGLAVGMRSVLESFGAKLPGGDLVIAPNTIVAALVIGVLVTTVAAVLPAWRTGKIAPVAAMGSAHLPASAKSLLVRNIIGSIISVIGIGLVLLGVSSGGNSGRMTIGAGAFFMLIGMIVLLPLLARPVIGAVRPLLQKAFGIPGKLASQNAVRNPRRTAVTAASLAIGLTLVTTLSVLGITVGKVVDRMSTEKLKADYKVSMAGGMGYLDRSVTETLAKTPGIKAVSPQTAGYFMVGDDFRSASGVNPAGIGQLLNIETVSGSLDSLGKGEILVAEKTAKKANLAVGSTVNVKYEDGQTETLKVGAVYKDMEGLLSPYVLDDKILSKHSEESAVSEVYVNVDGGASKAGQQKVVDALGKNPAINVATQQDMRNEMGGMINTMLNVMYGLLGMALLISVLGVVNTLAMSVFERTQEIGMLRAIGLDRGRVKNMIRLEAVSISLFGAALGVAIGVFLAWAVGSTLAKSMPNYELILPWDRIGIFLLLAAVVGVLAAMWPARSAARLNMLTAIKTE
;
A
#
# COMPACT_ATOMS: atom_id res chain seq x y z
N MET A 1 47.70 10.27 1.58
CA MET A 1 46.36 10.66 2.03
C MET A 1 45.41 9.46 2.07
N PHE A 2 45.18 8.69 0.96
CA PHE A 2 44.25 7.55 0.99
C PHE A 2 44.68 6.42 1.94
N ARG A 3 45.98 6.04 1.97
CA ARG A 3 46.50 5.04 2.92
C ARG A 3 46.36 5.49 4.39
N THR A 4 46.51 6.77 4.65
CA THR A 4 46.28 7.35 6.01
C THR A 4 44.80 7.31 6.39
N ALA A 5 43.89 7.64 5.45
CA ALA A 5 42.44 7.54 5.65
C ALA A 5 42.01 6.08 5.93
N LEU A 6 42.54 5.10 5.19
CA LEU A 6 42.23 3.68 5.41
C LEU A 6 42.75 3.18 6.78
N ARG A 7 43.99 3.56 7.19
CA ARG A 7 44.50 3.23 8.52
C ARG A 7 43.67 3.87 9.64
N ASN A 8 43.21 5.09 9.46
CA ASN A 8 42.35 5.79 10.40
C ASN A 8 40.97 5.10 10.54
N VAL A 9 40.37 4.67 9.42
CA VAL A 9 39.13 3.87 9.40
C VAL A 9 39.32 2.60 10.24
N LEU A 10 40.42 1.89 10.02
CA LEU A 10 40.73 0.66 10.75
C LEU A 10 41.08 0.89 12.25
N ALA A 11 41.68 2.01 12.58
CA ALA A 11 41.98 2.36 13.97
C ALA A 11 40.71 2.73 14.79
N HIS A 12 39.67 3.22 14.15
CA HIS A 12 38.44 3.69 14.78
C HIS A 12 37.21 2.82 14.47
N LYS A 13 37.38 1.50 14.28
CA LYS A 13 36.37 0.51 13.84
C LYS A 13 35.01 0.67 14.53
N ALA A 14 34.98 0.75 15.87
CA ALA A 14 33.73 0.75 16.62
C ALA A 14 32.85 2.01 16.39
N ARG A 15 33.49 3.15 16.08
CA ARG A 15 32.78 4.41 15.85
C ARG A 15 32.24 4.51 14.44
N LEU A 16 33.04 4.10 13.45
CA LEU A 16 32.67 4.09 12.05
C LEU A 16 31.66 2.99 11.75
N LEU A 17 31.67 1.88 12.51
CA LEU A 17 30.71 0.80 12.37
C LEU A 17 29.25 1.30 12.47
N MET A 18 28.94 2.17 13.43
CA MET A 18 27.59 2.74 13.58
C MET A 18 27.18 3.59 12.38
N THR A 19 28.13 4.35 11.81
CA THR A 19 27.88 5.15 10.61
C THR A 19 27.68 4.27 9.39
N VAL A 20 28.58 3.29 9.20
CA VAL A 20 28.46 2.29 8.13
C VAL A 20 27.10 1.59 8.20
N LEU A 21 26.72 1.14 9.40
CA LEU A 21 25.46 0.42 9.60
C LEU A 21 24.23 1.28 9.27
N ALA A 22 24.23 2.55 9.64
CA ALA A 22 23.14 3.47 9.32
C ALA A 22 23.04 3.76 7.82
N VAL A 23 24.17 3.98 7.14
CA VAL A 23 24.20 4.17 5.68
C VAL A 23 23.79 2.89 4.96
N THR A 24 24.31 1.74 5.42
CA THR A 24 23.98 0.41 4.90
C THR A 24 22.47 0.15 4.95
N LEU A 25 21.81 0.46 6.08
CA LEU A 25 20.36 0.30 6.20
C LEU A 25 19.60 1.20 5.22
N GLY A 26 20.03 2.45 5.06
CA GLY A 26 19.44 3.36 4.06
C GLY A 26 19.60 2.86 2.63
N VAL A 27 20.81 2.41 2.27
CA VAL A 27 21.10 1.82 0.95
C VAL A 27 20.32 0.52 0.77
N ALA A 28 20.30 -0.36 1.77
CA ALA A 28 19.60 -1.64 1.73
C ALA A 28 18.10 -1.47 1.50
N PHE A 29 17.49 -0.48 2.14
CA PHE A 29 16.06 -0.23 1.98
C PHE A 29 15.74 0.27 0.56
N VAL A 30 16.52 1.23 0.03
CA VAL A 30 16.32 1.72 -1.34
C VAL A 30 16.60 0.64 -2.37
N SER A 31 17.75 -0.05 -2.27
CA SER A 31 18.10 -1.11 -3.22
C SER A 31 17.15 -2.31 -3.13
N GLY A 32 16.73 -2.69 -1.91
CA GLY A 32 15.74 -3.74 -1.70
C GLY A 32 14.39 -3.43 -2.33
N THR A 33 13.92 -2.19 -2.17
CA THR A 33 12.69 -1.71 -2.83
C THR A 33 12.81 -1.77 -4.34
N LEU A 34 13.92 -1.30 -4.92
CA LEU A 34 14.12 -1.31 -6.37
C LEU A 34 14.23 -2.74 -6.90
N VAL A 35 15.05 -3.60 -6.28
CA VAL A 35 15.17 -5.02 -6.66
C VAL A 35 13.82 -5.72 -6.60
N PHE A 36 13.05 -5.51 -5.54
CA PHE A 36 11.73 -6.10 -5.39
C PHE A 36 10.78 -5.63 -6.50
N THR A 37 10.70 -4.32 -6.74
CA THR A 37 9.79 -3.75 -7.75
C THR A 37 10.20 -4.17 -9.16
N ASP A 38 11.51 -4.16 -9.50
CA ASP A 38 12.02 -4.57 -10.82
C ASP A 38 11.81 -6.07 -11.06
N THR A 39 12.01 -6.90 -10.02
CA THR A 39 11.76 -8.35 -10.10
C THR A 39 10.29 -8.63 -10.35
N LEU A 40 9.40 -7.96 -9.60
CA LEU A 40 7.95 -8.13 -9.76
C LEU A 40 7.48 -7.64 -11.15
N LYS A 41 7.99 -6.49 -11.59
CA LYS A 41 7.71 -5.94 -12.93
C LYS A 41 8.13 -6.93 -14.02
N LYS A 42 9.34 -7.47 -13.95
CA LYS A 42 9.86 -8.41 -14.97
C LYS A 42 9.10 -9.74 -14.96
N SER A 43 8.77 -10.27 -13.78
CA SER A 43 7.98 -11.50 -13.65
C SER A 43 6.59 -11.33 -14.27
N LEU A 44 5.88 -10.24 -13.96
CA LEU A 44 4.54 -9.98 -14.48
C LEU A 44 4.55 -9.62 -15.98
N SER A 45 5.49 -8.80 -16.44
CA SER A 45 5.60 -8.48 -17.88
C SER A 45 6.07 -9.68 -18.70
N GLY A 46 6.94 -10.51 -18.13
CA GLY A 46 7.32 -11.79 -18.74
C GLY A 46 6.13 -12.75 -18.87
N GLN A 47 5.23 -12.74 -17.90
CA GLN A 47 3.98 -13.49 -17.95
C GLN A 47 3.07 -12.99 -19.08
N SER A 48 2.90 -11.66 -19.23
CA SER A 48 2.13 -11.08 -20.34
C SER A 48 2.66 -11.51 -21.72
N ALA A 49 3.97 -11.56 -21.88
CA ALA A 49 4.59 -12.03 -23.13
C ALA A 49 4.28 -13.52 -23.40
N LYS A 50 4.21 -14.36 -22.37
CA LYS A 50 3.85 -15.78 -22.48
C LYS A 50 2.39 -15.97 -22.81
N ASP A 51 1.48 -15.19 -22.23
CA ASP A 51 0.04 -15.25 -22.44
C ASP A 51 -0.33 -15.02 -23.92
N TYR A 52 0.45 -14.20 -24.64
CA TYR A 52 0.28 -13.93 -26.07
C TYR A 52 1.32 -14.59 -26.97
N ALA A 53 2.09 -15.54 -26.45
CA ALA A 53 3.06 -16.28 -27.27
C ALA A 53 2.36 -17.07 -28.39
N GLY A 54 2.81 -16.87 -29.63
CA GLY A 54 2.19 -17.52 -30.82
C GLY A 54 0.87 -16.89 -31.28
N VAL A 55 0.42 -15.80 -30.68
CA VAL A 55 -0.71 -15.02 -31.17
C VAL A 55 -0.20 -13.89 -32.07
N ALA A 56 -0.46 -14.00 -33.38
CA ALA A 56 -0.13 -12.95 -34.35
C ALA A 56 -1.10 -11.77 -34.23
N VAL A 57 -2.40 -12.06 -34.21
CA VAL A 57 -3.45 -11.05 -34.07
C VAL A 57 -4.50 -11.55 -33.08
N SER A 58 -4.91 -10.69 -32.17
CA SER A 58 -6.10 -10.89 -31.33
C SER A 58 -7.17 -9.85 -31.67
N VAL A 59 -8.40 -10.31 -31.74
CA VAL A 59 -9.59 -9.47 -31.91
C VAL A 59 -10.48 -9.68 -30.72
N THR A 60 -10.79 -8.60 -30.01
CA THR A 60 -11.67 -8.61 -28.84
C THR A 60 -12.97 -7.89 -29.17
N SER A 61 -14.10 -8.49 -28.85
CA SER A 61 -15.42 -7.86 -28.95
C SER A 61 -15.85 -7.34 -27.58
N TYR A 62 -16.42 -6.15 -27.58
CA TYR A 62 -17.07 -5.55 -26.41
C TYR A 62 -18.59 -5.85 -26.36
N GLY A 63 -19.06 -6.76 -27.18
CA GLY A 63 -20.47 -7.11 -27.29
C GLY A 63 -21.29 -6.08 -28.05
N GLN A 64 -22.60 -6.11 -27.85
CA GLN A 64 -23.52 -5.15 -28.47
C GLN A 64 -23.36 -3.78 -27.84
N GLY A 65 -23.12 -2.77 -28.66
CA GLY A 65 -23.27 -1.38 -28.30
C GLY A 65 -24.71 -0.90 -28.47
N ARG A 66 -24.93 0.38 -28.21
CA ARG A 66 -26.19 1.05 -28.50
C ARG A 66 -25.92 2.32 -29.30
N ASN A 67 -26.78 2.60 -30.27
CA ASN A 67 -26.75 3.82 -31.04
C ASN A 67 -27.28 5.02 -30.20
N ASP A 68 -27.27 6.20 -30.78
CA ASP A 68 -27.79 7.42 -30.12
C ASP A 68 -29.31 7.36 -29.83
N GLN A 69 -30.03 6.44 -30.48
CA GLN A 69 -31.45 6.20 -30.23
C GLN A 69 -31.71 5.10 -29.20
N GLY A 70 -30.63 4.48 -28.68
CA GLY A 70 -30.68 3.44 -27.66
C GLY A 70 -30.99 2.04 -28.21
N GLU A 71 -31.02 1.87 -29.50
CA GLU A 71 -31.22 0.57 -30.16
C GLU A 71 -29.89 -0.21 -30.11
N LYS A 72 -30.02 -1.55 -29.97
CA LYS A 72 -28.85 -2.42 -30.00
C LYS A 72 -28.14 -2.33 -31.33
N GLU A 73 -26.87 -2.01 -31.30
CA GLU A 73 -26.00 -2.00 -32.48
C GLU A 73 -24.87 -3.02 -32.29
N GLY A 74 -24.58 -3.79 -33.32
CA GLY A 74 -23.54 -4.81 -33.32
C GLY A 74 -24.01 -6.20 -32.93
N GLU A 75 -23.07 -7.12 -32.97
CA GLU A 75 -23.27 -8.53 -32.63
C GLU A 75 -22.94 -8.78 -31.15
N PRO A 76 -23.51 -9.84 -30.52
CA PRO A 76 -23.20 -10.20 -29.12
C PRO A 76 -21.73 -10.47 -28.86
N GLY A 77 -20.99 -10.78 -29.92
CA GLY A 77 -19.58 -11.09 -29.93
C GLY A 77 -19.08 -11.31 -31.35
N LEU A 78 -17.96 -11.98 -31.48
CA LEU A 78 -17.41 -12.41 -32.77
C LEU A 78 -18.17 -13.69 -33.20
N GLY A 79 -18.95 -13.59 -34.24
CA GLY A 79 -19.72 -14.74 -34.78
C GLY A 79 -18.80 -15.79 -35.41
N GLN A 80 -19.21 -17.07 -35.38
CA GLN A 80 -18.50 -18.18 -36.01
C GLN A 80 -18.15 -17.92 -37.48
N ALA A 81 -19.09 -17.30 -38.24
CA ALA A 81 -18.87 -16.92 -39.65
C ALA A 81 -17.67 -15.94 -39.82
N THR A 82 -17.44 -15.07 -38.88
CA THR A 82 -16.28 -14.15 -38.89
C THR A 82 -14.98 -14.94 -38.66
N LEU A 83 -14.99 -15.87 -37.70
CA LEU A 83 -13.86 -16.75 -37.48
C LEU A 83 -13.51 -17.57 -38.73
N ASP A 84 -14.53 -18.10 -39.41
CA ASP A 84 -14.33 -18.90 -40.61
C ASP A 84 -13.78 -18.06 -41.79
N LYS A 85 -14.22 -16.81 -41.96
CA LYS A 85 -13.66 -15.86 -42.94
C LYS A 85 -12.19 -15.56 -42.63
N VAL A 86 -11.85 -15.31 -41.38
CA VAL A 86 -10.45 -15.06 -40.96
C VAL A 86 -9.58 -16.29 -41.16
N LYS A 87 -10.10 -17.48 -40.87
CA LYS A 87 -9.43 -18.76 -41.08
C LYS A 87 -9.10 -19.02 -42.55
N ALA A 88 -9.90 -18.51 -43.46
CA ALA A 88 -9.70 -18.65 -44.91
C ALA A 88 -8.61 -17.73 -45.47
N LEU A 89 -8.07 -16.77 -44.71
CA LEU A 89 -7.01 -15.88 -45.18
C LEU A 89 -5.69 -16.65 -45.42
N PRO A 90 -4.96 -16.34 -46.50
CA PRO A 90 -3.76 -17.12 -46.90
C PRO A 90 -2.64 -17.16 -45.83
N GLY A 91 -2.49 -16.12 -45.03
CA GLY A 91 -1.45 -15.98 -43.99
C GLY A 91 -1.84 -16.62 -42.67
N VAL A 92 -3.02 -17.16 -42.50
CA VAL A 92 -3.52 -17.72 -41.24
C VAL A 92 -3.13 -19.19 -41.13
N GLU A 93 -2.50 -19.57 -40.01
CA GLU A 93 -2.26 -20.97 -39.65
C GLU A 93 -3.44 -21.56 -38.90
N SER A 94 -3.92 -20.87 -37.88
CA SER A 94 -5.08 -21.30 -37.06
C SER A 94 -5.83 -20.11 -36.48
N VAL A 95 -7.10 -20.34 -36.16
CA VAL A 95 -7.98 -19.39 -35.47
C VAL A 95 -8.61 -20.11 -34.29
N SER A 96 -8.62 -19.48 -33.14
CA SER A 96 -9.22 -19.97 -31.91
C SER A 96 -10.15 -18.91 -31.32
N GLY A 97 -11.43 -19.23 -31.19
CA GLY A 97 -12.40 -18.39 -30.49
C GLY A 97 -12.38 -18.69 -29.01
N ARG A 98 -12.40 -17.65 -28.16
CA ARG A 98 -12.40 -17.74 -26.71
C ARG A 98 -13.66 -17.11 -26.12
N VAL A 99 -14.21 -17.81 -25.14
CA VAL A 99 -15.29 -17.33 -24.28
C VAL A 99 -14.83 -17.52 -22.83
N THR A 100 -14.93 -16.49 -22.01
CA THR A 100 -14.52 -16.53 -20.62
C THR A 100 -15.57 -15.95 -19.70
N GLY A 101 -15.62 -16.46 -18.49
CA GLY A 101 -16.44 -15.94 -17.41
C GLY A 101 -15.98 -16.47 -16.07
N PHE A 102 -16.75 -16.22 -15.04
CA PHE A 102 -16.44 -16.74 -13.72
C PHE A 102 -16.73 -18.24 -13.60
N ALA A 103 -15.80 -19.00 -13.00
CA ALA A 103 -16.04 -20.39 -12.58
C ALA A 103 -15.30 -20.68 -11.26
N GLY A 104 -16.05 -21.03 -10.24
CA GLY A 104 -15.53 -21.41 -8.94
C GLY A 104 -15.66 -22.90 -8.68
N VAL A 105 -14.60 -23.51 -8.17
CA VAL A 105 -14.57 -24.91 -7.75
C VAL A 105 -14.45 -24.96 -6.22
N GLY A 106 -15.28 -25.76 -5.58
CA GLY A 106 -15.21 -26.00 -4.14
C GLY A 106 -14.17 -27.07 -3.79
N ASP A 107 -13.55 -26.97 -2.62
CA ASP A 107 -12.81 -28.08 -2.02
C ASP A 107 -13.77 -29.13 -1.40
N GLU A 108 -13.22 -30.15 -0.76
CA GLU A 108 -13.99 -31.21 -0.06
C GLU A 108 -14.99 -30.66 0.98
N ASN A 109 -14.70 -29.46 1.53
CA ASN A 109 -15.55 -28.79 2.52
C ASN A 109 -16.52 -27.78 1.91
N GLY A 110 -16.55 -27.68 0.57
CA GLY A 110 -17.34 -26.70 -0.17
C GLY A 110 -16.79 -25.28 -0.18
N LYS A 111 -15.54 -25.07 0.30
CA LYS A 111 -14.87 -23.77 0.26
C LYS A 111 -14.28 -23.53 -1.13
N LEU A 112 -14.43 -22.28 -1.63
CA LEU A 112 -13.89 -21.88 -2.92
C LEU A 112 -12.38 -22.07 -2.97
N ILE A 113 -11.89 -22.75 -4.01
CA ILE A 113 -10.47 -22.88 -4.33
C ILE A 113 -10.05 -21.67 -5.15
N GLY A 114 -8.89 -21.10 -4.83
CA GLY A 114 -8.34 -19.95 -5.53
C GLY A 114 -8.81 -18.60 -4.99
N ALA A 115 -8.27 -17.54 -5.55
CA ALA A 115 -8.70 -16.18 -5.23
C ALA A 115 -9.91 -15.83 -6.10
N GLY A 116 -11.07 -15.59 -5.51
CA GLY A 116 -12.33 -15.41 -6.23
C GLY A 116 -12.27 -14.41 -7.39
N TRP A 117 -11.48 -13.37 -7.27
CA TRP A 117 -11.28 -12.35 -8.32
C TRP A 117 -10.50 -12.86 -9.54
N SER A 118 -9.77 -13.96 -9.45
CA SER A 118 -8.96 -14.55 -10.52
C SER A 118 -9.42 -15.96 -10.93
N ASN A 119 -10.60 -16.40 -10.45
CA ASN A 119 -11.17 -17.68 -10.84
C ASN A 119 -11.92 -17.53 -12.17
N GLN A 120 -11.54 -18.32 -13.16
CA GLN A 120 -12.08 -18.25 -14.52
C GLN A 120 -12.60 -19.59 -15.02
N GLY A 121 -13.68 -19.52 -15.81
CA GLY A 121 -14.09 -20.54 -16.74
C GLY A 121 -13.78 -20.12 -18.16
N SER A 122 -13.36 -21.05 -19.01
CA SER A 122 -13.14 -20.79 -20.43
C SER A 122 -13.55 -21.99 -21.27
N ASN A 123 -13.71 -21.78 -22.57
CA ASN A 123 -13.92 -22.90 -23.46
C ASN A 123 -12.65 -23.62 -23.83
N PHE A 124 -12.72 -24.90 -24.10
CA PHE A 124 -11.64 -25.68 -24.71
C PHE A 124 -11.96 -25.87 -26.21
N THR A 125 -11.07 -25.33 -27.05
CA THR A 125 -11.11 -25.55 -28.49
C THR A 125 -9.85 -26.25 -28.93
N PRO A 126 -9.91 -27.51 -29.45
CA PRO A 126 -8.76 -28.17 -29.99
C PRO A 126 -8.30 -27.47 -31.28
N VAL A 127 -7.00 -27.19 -31.40
CA VAL A 127 -6.41 -26.51 -32.57
C VAL A 127 -5.81 -27.51 -33.53
N LYS A 128 -5.03 -28.47 -33.04
CA LYS A 128 -4.34 -29.49 -33.83
C LYS A 128 -4.28 -30.80 -33.08
N ASP A 129 -4.63 -31.89 -33.74
CA ASP A 129 -4.57 -33.25 -33.16
C ASP A 129 -5.30 -33.41 -31.82
N GLY A 130 -6.44 -32.73 -31.64
CA GLY A 130 -7.19 -32.72 -30.40
C GLY A 130 -6.53 -31.95 -29.27
N LYS A 131 -5.43 -31.23 -29.50
CA LYS A 131 -4.65 -30.48 -28.50
C LYS A 131 -4.79 -28.97 -28.73
N ASN A 132 -4.58 -28.21 -27.65
CA ASN A 132 -4.41 -26.77 -27.70
C ASN A 132 -3.06 -26.42 -27.04
N PRO A 133 -2.15 -25.69 -27.70
CA PRO A 133 -0.82 -25.37 -27.17
C PRO A 133 -0.87 -24.64 -25.81
N ARG A 134 -1.96 -23.93 -25.52
CA ARG A 134 -2.13 -23.16 -24.27
C ARG A 134 -2.35 -24.06 -23.06
N TYR A 135 -2.79 -25.32 -23.29
CA TYR A 135 -3.18 -26.24 -22.22
C TYR A 135 -2.45 -27.56 -22.39
N ALA A 136 -1.45 -27.82 -21.55
CA ALA A 136 -0.69 -29.07 -21.58
C ALA A 136 -1.32 -30.07 -20.61
N PHE A 137 -2.08 -31.04 -21.12
CA PHE A 137 -2.71 -32.08 -20.30
C PHE A 137 -1.68 -33.04 -19.70
N ILE A 138 -1.74 -33.17 -18.38
CA ILE A 138 -0.89 -34.12 -17.62
C ILE A 138 -1.65 -35.41 -17.26
N ALA A 139 -2.99 -35.37 -17.26
CA ALA A 139 -3.84 -36.53 -17.08
C ALA A 139 -5.16 -36.31 -17.85
N GLY A 140 -5.71 -37.37 -18.46
CA GLY A 140 -6.95 -37.30 -19.25
C GLY A 140 -6.83 -36.48 -20.52
N ALA A 141 -7.93 -35.84 -20.92
CA ALA A 141 -8.04 -35.02 -22.14
C ALA A 141 -8.92 -33.79 -21.91
N GLY A 142 -9.00 -32.90 -22.90
CA GLY A 142 -9.92 -31.76 -22.89
C GLY A 142 -11.38 -32.20 -22.90
N PRO A 143 -12.31 -31.38 -22.33
CA PRO A 143 -13.72 -31.72 -22.30
C PRO A 143 -14.30 -31.81 -23.73
N ALA A 144 -14.99 -32.90 -24.02
CA ALA A 144 -15.61 -33.16 -25.31
C ALA A 144 -17.13 -33.24 -25.23
N LYS A 145 -17.70 -33.36 -24.04
CA LYS A 145 -19.15 -33.46 -23.79
C LYS A 145 -19.61 -32.31 -22.89
N ALA A 146 -20.91 -32.07 -22.92
CA ALA A 146 -21.51 -30.98 -22.15
C ALA A 146 -21.43 -31.13 -20.62
N ASP A 147 -21.26 -32.34 -20.13
CA ASP A 147 -21.11 -32.67 -18.72
C ASP A 147 -19.65 -32.87 -18.29
N GLU A 148 -18.69 -32.58 -19.17
CA GLU A 148 -17.26 -32.74 -18.92
C GLU A 148 -16.58 -31.38 -18.69
N ILE A 149 -15.57 -31.37 -17.80
CA ILE A 149 -14.68 -30.23 -17.59
C ILE A 149 -13.22 -30.68 -17.50
N ALA A 150 -12.31 -29.73 -17.63
CA ALA A 150 -10.94 -29.95 -17.22
C ALA A 150 -10.50 -28.87 -16.22
N LEU A 151 -9.60 -29.22 -15.28
CA LEU A 151 -9.09 -28.34 -14.25
C LEU A 151 -7.59 -28.08 -14.43
N ASP A 152 -7.16 -26.90 -14.08
CA ASP A 152 -5.73 -26.66 -13.90
C ASP A 152 -5.19 -27.51 -12.75
N LYS A 153 -3.88 -27.83 -12.83
CA LYS A 153 -3.19 -28.69 -11.87
C LYS A 153 -3.32 -28.22 -10.43
N ALA A 154 -3.14 -26.91 -10.17
CA ALA A 154 -3.15 -26.37 -8.80
C ALA A 154 -4.54 -26.49 -8.17
N THR A 155 -5.59 -26.25 -8.93
CA THR A 155 -6.99 -26.41 -8.52
C THR A 155 -7.30 -27.89 -8.24
N ALA A 156 -6.88 -28.80 -9.13
CA ALA A 156 -7.08 -30.23 -8.93
C ALA A 156 -6.35 -30.78 -7.70
N GLU A 157 -5.10 -30.36 -7.48
CA GLU A 157 -4.31 -30.76 -6.30
C GLU A 157 -4.92 -30.21 -4.99
N THR A 158 -5.37 -28.95 -4.98
CA THR A 158 -5.97 -28.33 -3.80
C THR A 158 -7.29 -28.99 -3.42
N GLY A 159 -8.13 -29.30 -4.42
CA GLY A 159 -9.41 -29.99 -4.24
C GLY A 159 -9.28 -31.51 -4.14
N LYS A 160 -8.07 -32.08 -4.32
CA LYS A 160 -7.76 -33.51 -4.36
C LYS A 160 -8.54 -34.26 -5.43
N TYR A 161 -8.91 -33.60 -6.52
CA TYR A 161 -9.65 -34.15 -7.62
C TYR A 161 -8.78 -34.99 -8.55
N LYS A 162 -9.36 -36.08 -9.05
CA LYS A 162 -8.76 -37.00 -10.03
C LYS A 162 -9.65 -37.13 -11.25
N VAL A 163 -9.07 -37.44 -12.40
CA VAL A 163 -9.84 -37.72 -13.62
C VAL A 163 -10.90 -38.80 -13.36
N GLY A 164 -12.15 -38.52 -13.73
CA GLY A 164 -13.33 -39.34 -13.49
C GLY A 164 -14.18 -38.87 -12.31
N ASP A 165 -13.66 -38.03 -11.42
CA ASP A 165 -14.42 -37.52 -10.27
C ASP A 165 -15.54 -36.57 -10.72
N LYS A 166 -16.58 -36.45 -9.88
CA LYS A 166 -17.60 -35.41 -10.01
C LYS A 166 -17.16 -34.14 -9.30
N VAL A 167 -17.15 -33.04 -10.03
CA VAL A 167 -16.73 -31.72 -9.55
C VAL A 167 -17.91 -30.77 -9.56
N ARG A 168 -18.16 -30.13 -8.43
CA ARG A 168 -19.18 -29.08 -8.30
C ARG A 168 -18.58 -27.75 -8.74
N VAL A 169 -19.11 -27.20 -9.83
CA VAL A 169 -18.68 -25.93 -10.37
C VAL A 169 -19.77 -24.89 -10.21
N ALA A 170 -19.41 -23.77 -9.63
CA ALA A 170 -20.24 -22.60 -9.49
C ALA A 170 -19.88 -21.59 -10.59
N THR A 171 -20.87 -21.16 -11.33
CA THR A 171 -20.79 -20.01 -12.22
C THR A 171 -21.66 -18.88 -11.66
N ASN A 172 -22.05 -17.91 -12.45
CA ASN A 172 -22.98 -16.85 -12.00
C ASN A 172 -24.37 -17.39 -11.61
N GLY A 173 -24.71 -18.63 -12.01
CA GLY A 173 -25.98 -19.32 -11.71
C GLY A 173 -25.83 -20.44 -10.67
N PRO A 174 -26.82 -21.36 -10.64
CA PRO A 174 -26.77 -22.50 -9.71
C PRO A 174 -25.56 -23.41 -9.92
N VAL A 175 -25.10 -24.03 -8.84
CA VAL A 175 -24.01 -25.03 -8.88
C VAL A 175 -24.43 -26.21 -9.73
N LYS A 176 -23.57 -26.62 -10.65
CA LYS A 176 -23.72 -27.82 -11.46
C LYS A 176 -22.58 -28.79 -11.20
N GLU A 177 -22.88 -30.10 -11.33
CA GLU A 177 -21.88 -31.15 -11.27
C GLU A 177 -21.40 -31.53 -12.66
N TYR A 178 -20.09 -31.60 -12.81
CA TYR A 178 -19.42 -31.99 -14.05
C TYR A 178 -18.48 -33.16 -13.77
N SER A 179 -18.22 -33.99 -14.78
CA SER A 179 -17.24 -35.04 -14.76
C SER A 179 -15.86 -34.47 -15.11
N LEU A 180 -14.84 -34.75 -14.33
CA LEU A 180 -13.47 -34.30 -14.61
C LEU A 180 -12.84 -35.16 -15.71
N ALA A 181 -12.75 -34.63 -16.92
CA ALA A 181 -12.20 -35.33 -18.10
C ALA A 181 -10.66 -35.23 -18.17
N GLY A 182 -10.08 -34.16 -17.60
CA GLY A 182 -8.64 -33.98 -17.64
C GLY A 182 -8.09 -32.94 -16.69
N ILE A 183 -6.79 -33.03 -16.45
CA ILE A 183 -6.01 -32.09 -15.64
C ILE A 183 -4.88 -31.56 -16.51
N PHE A 184 -4.72 -30.24 -16.54
CA PHE A 184 -3.74 -29.56 -17.39
C PHE A 184 -2.86 -28.59 -16.63
N THR A 185 -1.70 -28.28 -17.21
CA THR A 185 -0.86 -27.16 -16.81
C THR A 185 -0.99 -26.04 -17.83
N THR A 186 -0.88 -24.82 -17.36
CA THR A 186 -0.98 -23.60 -18.18
C THR A 186 -0.03 -22.54 -17.67
N GLU A 187 0.39 -21.66 -18.56
CA GLU A 187 1.14 -20.43 -18.23
C GLU A 187 0.19 -19.23 -18.02
N ASP A 188 -1.13 -19.44 -17.94
CA ASP A 188 -2.13 -18.38 -17.75
C ASP A 188 -1.84 -17.57 -16.49
N GLY A 189 -1.77 -16.24 -16.64
CA GLY A 189 -1.42 -15.32 -15.57
C GLY A 189 -2.37 -15.36 -14.37
N GLY A 190 -3.67 -15.59 -14.59
CA GLY A 190 -4.67 -15.71 -13.53
C GLY A 190 -4.43 -16.92 -12.63
N VAL A 191 -4.11 -18.08 -13.24
CA VAL A 191 -3.75 -19.31 -12.51
C VAL A 191 -2.45 -19.15 -11.76
N GLN A 192 -1.45 -18.54 -12.40
CA GLN A 192 -0.16 -18.27 -11.77
C GLN A 192 -0.30 -17.30 -10.57
N ALA A 193 -1.26 -16.39 -10.62
CA ALA A 193 -1.59 -15.47 -9.53
C ALA A 193 -2.44 -16.11 -8.40
N GLY A 194 -2.72 -17.41 -8.51
CA GLY A 194 -3.45 -18.16 -7.48
C GLY A 194 -4.94 -18.29 -7.71
N GLY A 195 -5.43 -17.96 -8.91
CA GLY A 195 -6.76 -18.26 -9.38
C GLY A 195 -6.93 -19.73 -9.76
N SER A 196 -8.12 -20.06 -10.23
CA SER A 196 -8.47 -21.36 -10.82
C SER A 196 -8.93 -21.19 -12.27
N LEU A 197 -8.67 -22.19 -13.11
CA LEU A 197 -9.15 -22.22 -14.47
C LEU A 197 -9.89 -23.52 -14.75
N VAL A 198 -11.18 -23.39 -15.10
CA VAL A 198 -12.05 -24.48 -15.51
C VAL A 198 -12.27 -24.40 -17.00
N LEU A 199 -11.97 -25.45 -17.73
CA LEU A 199 -12.27 -25.56 -19.15
C LEU A 199 -13.57 -26.33 -19.36
N PHE A 200 -14.46 -25.78 -20.20
CA PHE A 200 -15.72 -26.38 -20.62
C PHE A 200 -15.68 -26.72 -22.10
N GLU A 201 -16.56 -27.58 -22.54
CA GLU A 201 -16.89 -27.72 -23.97
C GLU A 201 -17.36 -26.37 -24.51
N THR A 202 -17.01 -26.05 -25.77
CA THR A 202 -17.19 -24.69 -26.32
C THR A 202 -18.65 -24.22 -26.30
N LYS A 203 -19.61 -25.09 -26.63
CA LYS A 203 -21.04 -24.71 -26.60
C LYS A 203 -21.51 -24.42 -25.18
N VAL A 204 -21.07 -25.22 -24.23
CA VAL A 204 -21.38 -25.01 -22.81
C VAL A 204 -20.84 -23.67 -22.32
N ALA A 205 -19.58 -23.32 -22.63
CA ALA A 205 -19.00 -22.02 -22.27
C ALA A 205 -19.78 -20.87 -22.94
N GLN A 206 -20.18 -21.01 -24.20
CA GLN A 206 -20.99 -20.02 -24.90
C GLN A 206 -22.37 -19.82 -24.26
N GLU A 207 -23.02 -20.89 -23.83
CA GLU A 207 -24.31 -20.84 -23.12
C GLU A 207 -24.16 -20.20 -21.71
N LEU A 208 -23.05 -20.47 -21.03
CA LEU A 208 -22.82 -19.93 -19.70
C LEU A 208 -22.45 -18.44 -19.70
N TYR A 209 -21.70 -17.97 -20.70
CA TYR A 209 -21.03 -16.67 -20.62
C TYR A 209 -21.36 -15.72 -21.78
N LEU A 210 -22.04 -16.19 -22.85
CA LEU A 210 -22.35 -15.35 -24.01
C LEU A 210 -23.63 -15.81 -24.69
N LYS A 211 -23.56 -16.17 -25.96
CA LYS A 211 -24.61 -16.78 -26.77
C LYS A 211 -24.01 -17.84 -27.69
N PRO A 212 -24.72 -18.93 -27.96
CA PRO A 212 -24.26 -19.97 -28.90
C PRO A 212 -23.81 -19.41 -30.24
N GLY A 213 -22.64 -19.83 -30.70
CA GLY A 213 -22.06 -19.40 -31.97
C GLY A 213 -21.26 -18.10 -31.90
N TYR A 214 -21.11 -17.46 -30.72
CA TYR A 214 -20.36 -16.23 -30.56
C TYR A 214 -19.18 -16.40 -29.61
N PHE A 215 -18.14 -15.54 -29.75
CA PHE A 215 -16.93 -15.52 -28.97
C PHE A 215 -16.64 -14.09 -28.51
N GLN A 216 -16.04 -13.96 -27.34
CA GLN A 216 -15.57 -12.65 -26.82
C GLN A 216 -14.26 -12.25 -27.45
N GLU A 217 -13.39 -13.21 -27.73
CA GLU A 217 -12.06 -13.00 -28.29
C GLU A 217 -11.75 -14.03 -29.36
N MET A 218 -11.03 -13.62 -30.39
CA MET A 218 -10.46 -14.47 -31.42
C MET A 218 -8.96 -14.29 -31.45
N SER A 219 -8.23 -15.37 -31.24
CA SER A 219 -6.76 -15.41 -31.37
C SER A 219 -6.39 -16.08 -32.70
N VAL A 220 -5.53 -15.43 -33.45
CA VAL A 220 -5.07 -15.86 -34.78
C VAL A 220 -3.57 -16.13 -34.74
N ALA A 221 -3.16 -17.33 -35.17
CA ALA A 221 -1.77 -17.67 -35.39
C ALA A 221 -1.40 -17.49 -36.86
N ALA A 222 -0.22 -16.92 -37.13
CA ALA A 222 0.29 -16.70 -38.48
C ALA A 222 1.10 -17.88 -38.99
N LYS A 223 1.02 -18.17 -40.27
CA LYS A 223 1.94 -19.10 -40.94
C LYS A 223 3.34 -18.54 -40.91
N PRO A 224 4.40 -19.41 -40.87
CA PRO A 224 5.76 -18.98 -40.95
C PRO A 224 6.02 -18.07 -42.15
N GLY A 225 6.62 -16.89 -41.90
CA GLY A 225 6.92 -15.90 -42.95
C GLY A 225 5.78 -14.86 -43.20
N THR A 226 4.65 -14.94 -42.49
CA THR A 226 3.61 -13.91 -42.56
C THR A 226 3.86 -12.88 -41.46
N SER A 227 3.84 -11.57 -41.80
CA SER A 227 3.97 -10.51 -40.79
C SER A 227 2.65 -10.30 -40.07
N ASP A 228 2.74 -10.10 -38.76
CA ASP A 228 1.58 -9.84 -37.87
C ASP A 228 0.82 -8.57 -38.30
N GLU A 229 1.55 -7.51 -38.72
CA GLU A 229 0.97 -6.25 -39.17
C GLU A 229 0.18 -6.41 -40.47
N LYS A 230 0.70 -7.23 -41.42
CA LYS A 230 -0.03 -7.54 -42.65
C LYS A 230 -1.31 -8.29 -42.32
N LEU A 231 -1.20 -9.31 -41.45
CA LEU A 231 -2.36 -10.10 -41.05
C LEU A 231 -3.39 -9.26 -40.31
N LEU A 232 -2.96 -8.32 -39.45
CA LEU A 232 -3.82 -7.35 -38.81
C LEU A 232 -4.56 -6.46 -39.84
N ALA A 233 -3.87 -6.00 -40.89
CA ALA A 233 -4.48 -5.18 -41.93
C ALA A 233 -5.52 -5.97 -42.74
N ASP A 234 -5.27 -7.25 -42.98
CA ASP A 234 -6.20 -8.15 -43.72
C ASP A 234 -7.43 -8.53 -42.87
N ILE A 235 -7.31 -8.58 -41.54
CA ILE A 235 -8.39 -8.94 -40.59
C ILE A 235 -9.30 -7.74 -40.29
N LYS A 236 -8.74 -6.52 -40.14
CA LYS A 236 -9.53 -5.33 -39.77
C LYS A 236 -10.79 -5.10 -40.58
N PRO A 237 -10.82 -5.28 -41.95
CA PRO A 237 -12.02 -5.07 -42.71
C PRO A 237 -13.10 -6.16 -42.51
N LEU A 238 -12.75 -7.30 -41.91
CA LEU A 238 -13.63 -8.44 -41.69
C LEU A 238 -14.39 -8.36 -40.35
N VAL A 239 -14.02 -7.40 -39.48
CA VAL A 239 -14.58 -7.23 -38.15
C VAL A 239 -15.20 -5.84 -37.97
N ASP A 240 -16.21 -5.75 -37.12
CA ASP A 240 -16.90 -4.47 -36.86
C ASP A 240 -15.98 -3.55 -36.04
N GLY A 241 -15.44 -2.53 -36.68
CA GLY A 241 -14.51 -1.59 -36.03
C GLY A 241 -15.12 -0.72 -34.92
N LYS A 242 -16.45 -0.68 -34.78
CA LYS A 242 -17.11 0.07 -33.68
C LYS A 242 -17.13 -0.73 -32.37
N HIS A 243 -17.41 -2.04 -32.46
CA HIS A 243 -17.61 -2.89 -31.28
C HIS A 243 -16.50 -3.91 -31.08
N THR A 244 -15.46 -3.86 -31.92
CA THR A 244 -14.29 -4.74 -31.80
C THR A 244 -12.99 -3.96 -31.84
N THR A 245 -11.96 -4.50 -31.20
CA THR A 245 -10.59 -4.02 -31.30
C THR A 245 -9.70 -5.15 -31.79
N ALA A 246 -9.00 -4.92 -32.92
CA ALA A 246 -8.01 -5.84 -33.45
C ALA A 246 -6.61 -5.28 -33.23
N GLN A 247 -5.72 -6.07 -32.63
CA GLN A 247 -4.34 -5.70 -32.29
C GLN A 247 -3.42 -6.90 -32.50
N THR A 248 -2.13 -6.65 -32.73
CA THR A 248 -1.14 -7.74 -32.72
C THR A 248 -0.94 -8.28 -31.32
N GLY A 249 -0.58 -9.55 -31.19
CA GLY A 249 -0.29 -10.16 -29.89
C GLY A 249 0.84 -9.42 -29.17
N ALA A 250 1.84 -8.95 -29.90
CA ALA A 250 2.95 -8.14 -29.36
C ALA A 250 2.43 -6.80 -28.77
N ALA A 251 1.52 -6.10 -29.47
CA ALA A 251 0.94 -4.85 -28.98
C ALA A 251 0.09 -5.06 -27.72
N LEU A 252 -0.65 -6.17 -27.63
CA LEU A 252 -1.42 -6.54 -26.45
C LEU A 252 -0.52 -6.87 -25.26
N ALA A 253 0.53 -7.66 -25.46
CA ALA A 253 1.52 -7.97 -24.44
C ALA A 253 2.19 -6.69 -23.90
N GLU A 254 2.52 -5.75 -24.81
CA GLU A 254 3.11 -4.46 -24.43
C GLU A 254 2.11 -3.60 -23.65
N LYS A 255 0.85 -3.54 -24.08
CA LYS A 255 -0.20 -2.78 -23.37
C LYS A 255 -0.42 -3.34 -21.97
N GLN A 256 -0.57 -4.65 -21.83
CA GLN A 256 -0.74 -5.31 -20.53
C GLN A 256 0.48 -5.08 -19.63
N ALA A 257 1.70 -5.18 -20.18
CA ALA A 257 2.93 -4.89 -19.45
C ALA A 257 2.97 -3.42 -18.96
N LYS A 258 2.54 -2.46 -19.78
CA LYS A 258 2.43 -1.04 -19.39
C LYS A 258 1.36 -0.80 -18.31
N ASP A 259 0.22 -1.47 -18.39
CA ASP A 259 -0.83 -1.35 -17.39
C ASP A 259 -0.38 -1.94 -16.04
N ILE A 260 0.32 -3.08 -16.06
CA ILE A 260 0.98 -3.66 -14.89
C ILE A 260 2.06 -2.68 -14.35
N GLU A 261 2.90 -2.12 -15.22
CA GLU A 261 3.92 -1.15 -14.83
C GLU A 261 3.30 0.08 -14.14
N LYS A 262 2.19 0.59 -14.67
CA LYS A 262 1.46 1.72 -14.08
C LYS A 262 0.89 1.38 -12.71
N GLY A 263 0.30 0.20 -12.54
CA GLY A 263 -0.19 -0.29 -11.25
C GLY A 263 0.93 -0.47 -10.22
N LEU A 264 2.02 -1.14 -10.62
CA LEU A 264 3.19 -1.32 -9.77
C LEU A 264 3.93 -0.01 -9.47
N GLY A 265 3.88 0.97 -10.40
CA GLY A 265 4.49 2.27 -10.24
C GLY A 265 3.93 3.05 -9.04
N GLN A 266 2.65 2.92 -8.77
CA GLN A 266 2.02 3.52 -7.58
C GLN A 266 2.55 2.88 -6.29
N MET A 267 2.63 1.55 -6.24
CA MET A 267 3.21 0.82 -5.11
C MET A 267 4.71 1.13 -4.94
N GLY A 268 5.46 1.15 -6.05
CA GLY A 268 6.87 1.53 -6.06
C GLY A 268 7.10 2.95 -5.54
N THR A 269 6.27 3.90 -5.95
CA THR A 269 6.32 5.29 -5.45
C THR A 269 6.09 5.36 -3.94
N MET A 270 5.12 4.62 -3.43
CA MET A 270 4.86 4.53 -1.99
C MET A 270 6.09 3.99 -1.24
N LEU A 271 6.67 2.88 -1.72
CA LEU A 271 7.88 2.30 -1.13
C LEU A 271 9.08 3.26 -1.22
N LEU A 272 9.24 3.99 -2.32
CA LEU A 272 10.30 5.00 -2.48
C LEU A 272 10.12 6.22 -1.56
N VAL A 273 8.89 6.60 -1.21
CA VAL A 273 8.64 7.63 -0.18
C VAL A 273 9.19 7.17 1.17
N PHE A 274 8.91 5.91 1.58
CA PHE A 274 9.48 5.35 2.81
C PHE A 274 11.01 5.25 2.74
N ALA A 275 11.54 4.86 1.59
CA ALA A 275 12.99 4.84 1.36
C ALA A 275 13.60 6.23 1.46
N GLY A 276 12.94 7.25 0.90
CA GLY A 276 13.36 8.65 1.01
C GLY A 276 13.39 9.17 2.44
N ILE A 277 12.41 8.79 3.27
CA ILE A 277 12.37 9.15 4.68
C ILE A 277 13.51 8.47 5.44
N SER A 278 13.73 7.17 5.20
CA SER A 278 14.85 6.43 5.80
C SER A 278 16.19 7.03 5.38
N LEU A 279 16.32 7.43 4.13
CA LEU A 279 17.49 8.13 3.60
C LEU A 279 17.68 9.50 4.27
N PHE A 280 16.62 10.27 4.47
CA PHE A 280 16.67 11.58 5.16
C PHE A 280 17.18 11.43 6.60
N VAL A 281 16.67 10.44 7.34
CA VAL A 281 17.15 10.10 8.69
C VAL A 281 18.63 9.67 8.63
N GLY A 282 18.98 8.87 7.63
CA GLY A 282 20.37 8.43 7.40
C GLY A 282 21.32 9.61 7.13
N ILE A 283 20.95 10.54 6.26
CA ILE A 283 21.71 11.76 5.94
C ILE A 283 21.94 12.58 7.22
N PHE A 284 20.90 12.77 8.00
CA PHE A 284 20.98 13.48 9.28
C PHE A 284 21.95 12.80 10.24
N LEU A 285 21.93 11.48 10.33
CA LEU A 285 22.82 10.70 11.16
C LEU A 285 24.28 10.78 10.67
N ILE A 286 24.50 10.66 9.34
CA ILE A 286 25.84 10.81 8.73
C ILE A 286 26.42 12.17 9.05
N TYR A 287 25.67 13.24 8.79
CA TYR A 287 26.08 14.61 9.08
C TYR A 287 26.47 14.79 10.55
N ASN A 288 25.65 14.27 11.47
CA ASN A 288 25.94 14.37 12.92
C ASN A 288 27.18 13.58 13.29
N THR A 289 27.35 12.38 12.77
CA THR A 289 28.52 11.52 13.08
C THR A 289 29.80 12.15 12.55
N PHE A 290 29.81 12.65 11.31
CA PHE A 290 31.00 13.33 10.76
C PHE A 290 31.28 14.65 11.47
N THR A 291 30.27 15.44 11.85
CA THR A 291 30.46 16.66 12.63
C THR A 291 31.17 16.37 13.97
N MET A 292 30.79 15.27 14.60
CA MET A 292 31.29 14.84 15.87
C MET A 292 32.70 14.20 15.77
N LEU A 293 32.91 13.34 14.76
CA LEU A 293 34.22 12.74 14.45
C LEU A 293 35.28 13.81 14.22
N VAL A 294 34.92 14.83 13.46
CA VAL A 294 35.77 15.98 13.17
C VAL A 294 36.05 16.80 14.44
N ALA A 295 35.03 17.05 15.25
CA ALA A 295 35.21 17.80 16.52
C ALA A 295 36.21 17.10 17.47
N GLN A 296 36.19 15.76 17.54
CA GLN A 296 37.13 15.00 18.38
C GLN A 296 38.58 15.05 17.91
N ARG A 297 38.75 15.13 16.59
CA ARG A 297 40.09 15.15 15.96
C ARG A 297 40.59 16.56 15.68
N THR A 298 39.88 17.58 16.25
CA THR A 298 40.25 18.98 16.00
C THR A 298 41.70 19.27 16.40
N LYS A 299 42.21 18.73 17.53
CA LYS A 299 43.61 18.86 17.96
C LYS A 299 44.58 18.20 16.97
N GLU A 300 44.28 16.96 16.51
CA GLU A 300 45.10 16.24 15.53
C GLU A 300 45.16 16.97 14.18
N LEU A 301 43.97 17.44 13.71
CA LEU A 301 43.84 18.17 12.45
C LEU A 301 44.50 19.54 12.49
N ALA A 302 44.48 20.20 13.68
CA ALA A 302 45.17 21.44 13.91
C ALA A 302 46.69 21.25 13.94
N LEU A 303 47.19 20.16 14.54
CA LEU A 303 48.60 19.80 14.54
C LEU A 303 49.10 19.55 13.10
N LEU A 304 48.33 18.80 12.28
CA LEU A 304 48.69 18.61 10.87
C LEU A 304 48.79 19.95 10.13
N ARG A 305 47.95 20.91 10.44
CA ARG A 305 48.04 22.26 9.89
C ARG A 305 49.23 23.08 10.43
N ALA A 306 49.58 22.90 11.70
CA ALA A 306 50.75 23.55 12.30
C ALA A 306 52.05 23.05 11.65
N ILE A 307 52.09 21.79 11.19
CA ILE A 307 53.21 21.17 10.46
C ILE A 307 53.19 21.49 8.95
N GLY A 308 52.24 22.30 8.48
CA GLY A 308 52.21 22.79 7.10
C GLY A 308 51.12 22.22 6.18
N ALA A 309 50.20 21.38 6.68
CA ALA A 309 49.07 20.92 5.85
C ALA A 309 48.11 22.09 5.54
N ASN A 310 47.75 22.23 4.26
CA ASN A 310 46.81 23.26 3.86
C ASN A 310 45.33 22.82 4.17
N ARG A 311 44.38 23.81 4.14
CA ARG A 311 42.95 23.59 4.42
C ARG A 311 42.33 22.54 3.50
N GLY A 312 42.70 22.55 2.22
CA GLY A 312 42.19 21.57 1.24
C GLY A 312 42.66 20.14 1.51
N GLN A 313 43.88 19.96 1.99
CA GLN A 313 44.42 18.64 2.34
C GLN A 313 43.69 18.02 3.53
N VAL A 314 43.38 18.81 4.57
CA VAL A 314 42.59 18.38 5.73
C VAL A 314 41.17 18.02 5.30
N MET A 315 40.53 18.86 4.49
CA MET A 315 39.20 18.59 3.97
C MET A 315 39.16 17.30 3.12
N ARG A 316 40.13 17.13 2.22
CA ARG A 316 40.24 15.93 1.37
C ARG A 316 40.47 14.65 2.21
N SER A 317 41.16 14.73 3.33
CA SER A 317 41.35 13.59 4.23
C SER A 317 40.04 13.13 4.85
N VAL A 318 39.19 14.05 5.33
CA VAL A 318 37.87 13.75 5.88
C VAL A 318 36.92 13.22 4.80
N LEU A 319 36.96 13.83 3.63
CA LEU A 319 36.15 13.35 2.47
C LEU A 319 36.57 11.96 1.99
N ALA A 320 37.88 11.63 2.04
CA ALA A 320 38.37 10.30 1.71
C ALA A 320 37.87 9.24 2.73
N GLU A 321 37.79 9.59 4.01
CA GLU A 321 37.19 8.71 5.03
C GLU A 321 35.69 8.50 4.75
N ALA A 322 34.95 9.58 4.40
CA ALA A 322 33.55 9.50 4.02
C ALA A 322 33.33 8.64 2.76
N LEU A 323 34.20 8.75 1.78
CA LEU A 323 34.17 7.96 0.54
C LEU A 323 34.36 6.46 0.85
N VAL A 324 35.35 6.10 1.70
CA VAL A 324 35.56 4.69 2.10
C VAL A 324 34.32 4.13 2.82
N VAL A 325 33.79 4.88 3.78
CA VAL A 325 32.55 4.52 4.50
C VAL A 325 31.42 4.35 3.49
N GLY A 326 31.28 5.30 2.57
CA GLY A 326 30.24 5.29 1.53
C GLY A 326 30.30 4.06 0.61
N VAL A 327 31.52 3.70 0.13
CA VAL A 327 31.71 2.53 -0.73
C VAL A 327 31.39 1.23 0.02
N VAL A 328 31.91 1.07 1.23
CA VAL A 328 31.63 -0.12 2.05
C VAL A 328 30.11 -0.25 2.31
N SER A 329 29.47 0.86 2.66
CA SER A 329 28.02 0.88 2.90
C SER A 329 27.20 0.65 1.64
N ALA A 330 27.66 1.11 0.47
CA ALA A 330 27.01 0.85 -0.80
C ALA A 330 27.00 -0.65 -1.14
N VAL A 331 28.14 -1.31 -1.01
CA VAL A 331 28.29 -2.74 -1.30
C VAL A 331 27.49 -3.59 -0.31
N VAL A 332 27.71 -3.40 0.99
CA VAL A 332 27.01 -4.16 2.03
C VAL A 332 25.51 -3.86 1.98
N GLY A 333 25.13 -2.59 1.73
CA GLY A 333 23.75 -2.16 1.60
C GLY A 333 23.04 -2.79 0.40
N LEU A 334 23.70 -2.87 -0.76
CA LEU A 334 23.17 -3.55 -1.93
C LEU A 334 22.91 -5.04 -1.65
N LEU A 335 23.88 -5.73 -1.07
CA LEU A 335 23.76 -7.15 -0.71
C LEU A 335 22.64 -7.39 0.31
N SER A 336 22.57 -6.54 1.35
CA SER A 336 21.50 -6.60 2.35
C SER A 336 20.14 -6.25 1.74
N GLY A 337 20.10 -5.33 0.77
CA GLY A 337 18.90 -4.96 0.02
C GLY A 337 18.34 -6.10 -0.84
N ILE A 338 19.22 -6.86 -1.49
CA ILE A 338 18.83 -8.09 -2.21
C ILE A 338 18.18 -9.08 -1.22
N GLY A 339 18.80 -9.30 -0.06
CA GLY A 339 18.21 -10.13 1.00
C GLY A 339 16.87 -9.62 1.49
N LEU A 340 16.70 -8.29 1.61
CA LEU A 340 15.44 -7.65 1.99
C LEU A 340 14.36 -7.89 0.92
N ALA A 341 14.70 -7.80 -0.37
CA ALA A 341 13.76 -8.06 -1.46
C ALA A 341 13.24 -9.50 -1.46
N VAL A 342 14.12 -10.48 -1.18
CA VAL A 342 13.74 -11.89 -0.99
C VAL A 342 12.82 -12.03 0.22
N GLY A 343 13.17 -11.40 1.34
CA GLY A 343 12.34 -11.41 2.55
C GLY A 343 10.95 -10.81 2.33
N MET A 344 10.85 -9.69 1.61
CA MET A 344 9.57 -9.06 1.26
C MET A 344 8.69 -10.00 0.43
N ARG A 345 9.28 -10.71 -0.54
CA ARG A 345 8.58 -11.71 -1.33
C ARG A 345 8.02 -12.83 -0.46
N SER A 346 8.84 -13.43 0.39
CA SER A 346 8.43 -14.52 1.31
C SER A 346 7.34 -14.08 2.29
N VAL A 347 7.41 -12.83 2.76
CA VAL A 347 6.37 -12.24 3.62
C VAL A 347 5.05 -12.13 2.86
N LEU A 348 5.05 -11.59 1.64
CA LEU A 348 3.84 -11.49 0.81
C LEU A 348 3.24 -12.86 0.49
N GLU A 349 4.08 -13.84 0.17
CA GLU A 349 3.64 -15.23 -0.06
C GLU A 349 3.00 -15.85 1.20
N SER A 350 3.52 -15.54 2.40
CA SER A 350 2.94 -15.99 3.67
C SER A 350 1.56 -15.36 3.97
N PHE A 351 1.27 -14.20 3.40
CA PHE A 351 -0.04 -13.56 3.43
C PHE A 351 -0.99 -14.04 2.32
N GLY A 352 -0.59 -15.07 1.57
CA GLY A 352 -1.43 -15.70 0.53
C GLY A 352 -1.31 -15.05 -0.85
N ALA A 353 -0.45 -14.06 -1.04
CA ALA A 353 -0.16 -13.51 -2.36
C ALA A 353 0.74 -14.48 -3.13
N LYS A 354 0.19 -15.22 -4.08
CA LYS A 354 1.00 -16.03 -5.01
C LYS A 354 1.62 -15.09 -6.04
N LEU A 355 2.93 -14.88 -5.92
CA LEU A 355 3.68 -14.08 -6.89
C LEU A 355 4.23 -14.99 -7.98
N PRO A 356 4.15 -14.58 -9.27
CA PRO A 356 4.74 -15.36 -10.37
C PRO A 356 6.20 -15.69 -10.09
N GLY A 357 6.61 -16.92 -10.34
CA GLY A 357 7.99 -17.35 -10.21
C GLY A 357 8.89 -16.57 -11.18
N GLY A 358 10.08 -16.21 -10.75
CA GLY A 358 11.05 -15.53 -11.61
C GLY A 358 12.37 -15.29 -10.89
N ASP A 359 13.45 -15.16 -11.68
CA ASP A 359 14.78 -14.83 -11.17
C ASP A 359 14.81 -13.41 -10.62
N LEU A 360 15.61 -13.20 -9.58
CA LEU A 360 15.84 -11.87 -9.02
C LEU A 360 16.46 -10.95 -10.07
N VAL A 361 15.88 -9.78 -10.23
CA VAL A 361 16.33 -8.76 -11.18
C VAL A 361 17.10 -7.68 -10.45
N ILE A 362 18.40 -7.62 -10.73
CA ILE A 362 19.26 -6.53 -10.25
C ILE A 362 19.50 -5.60 -11.42
N ALA A 363 18.64 -4.60 -11.59
CA ALA A 363 18.77 -3.64 -12.67
C ALA A 363 20.00 -2.74 -12.47
N PRO A 364 20.66 -2.29 -13.57
CA PRO A 364 21.78 -1.32 -13.47
C PRO A 364 21.42 -0.07 -12.68
N ASN A 365 20.18 0.42 -12.81
CA ASN A 365 19.68 1.57 -12.04
C ASN A 365 19.72 1.35 -10.53
N THR A 366 19.48 0.12 -10.05
CA THR A 366 19.57 -0.22 -8.63
C THR A 366 21.01 -0.14 -8.13
N ILE A 367 21.98 -0.61 -8.91
CA ILE A 367 23.41 -0.50 -8.60
C ILE A 367 23.82 0.97 -8.55
N VAL A 368 23.41 1.75 -9.55
CA VAL A 368 23.68 3.20 -9.60
C VAL A 368 23.07 3.90 -8.40
N ALA A 369 21.80 3.61 -8.05
CA ALA A 369 21.15 4.18 -6.88
C ALA A 369 21.87 3.83 -5.58
N ALA A 370 22.28 2.59 -5.39
CA ALA A 370 23.08 2.15 -4.23
C ALA A 370 24.42 2.91 -4.13
N LEU A 371 25.11 3.10 -5.24
CA LEU A 371 26.36 3.88 -5.32
C LEU A 371 26.12 5.37 -5.06
N VAL A 372 25.11 5.96 -5.67
CA VAL A 372 24.76 7.38 -5.46
C VAL A 372 24.42 7.63 -3.99
N ILE A 373 23.61 6.81 -3.39
CA ILE A 373 23.21 6.97 -1.99
C ILE A 373 24.40 6.67 -1.06
N GLY A 374 25.05 5.54 -1.24
CA GLY A 374 26.12 5.12 -0.36
C GLY A 374 27.35 6.02 -0.48
N VAL A 375 27.75 6.44 -1.68
CA VAL A 375 28.98 7.20 -1.91
C VAL A 375 28.72 8.70 -1.99
N LEU A 376 27.85 9.14 -2.93
CA LEU A 376 27.65 10.57 -3.19
C LEU A 376 26.99 11.26 -1.99
N VAL A 377 25.86 10.70 -1.51
CA VAL A 377 25.11 11.30 -0.39
C VAL A 377 25.98 11.32 0.88
N THR A 378 26.70 10.23 1.18
CA THR A 378 27.62 10.17 2.34
C THR A 378 28.71 11.19 2.24
N THR A 379 29.33 11.34 1.08
CA THR A 379 30.42 12.31 0.84
C THR A 379 29.88 13.73 0.95
N VAL A 380 28.73 14.04 0.33
CA VAL A 380 28.08 15.36 0.40
C VAL A 380 27.71 15.72 1.83
N ALA A 381 27.14 14.78 2.60
CA ALA A 381 26.82 15.02 4.02
C ALA A 381 28.06 15.34 4.87
N ALA A 382 29.22 14.82 4.49
CA ALA A 382 30.50 15.08 5.16
C ALA A 382 31.17 16.40 4.71
N VAL A 383 30.76 17.03 3.61
CA VAL A 383 31.40 18.25 3.08
C VAL A 383 31.32 19.39 4.09
N LEU A 384 30.16 19.67 4.66
CA LEU A 384 29.96 20.78 5.57
C LEU A 384 30.77 20.63 6.89
N PRO A 385 30.79 19.45 7.55
CA PRO A 385 31.71 19.17 8.65
C PRO A 385 33.18 19.34 8.25
N ALA A 386 33.60 18.79 7.12
CA ALA A 386 34.96 18.88 6.63
C ALA A 386 35.41 20.34 6.33
N TRP A 387 34.54 21.14 5.74
CA TRP A 387 34.81 22.55 5.45
C TRP A 387 34.94 23.39 6.73
N ARG A 388 34.10 23.16 7.74
CA ARG A 388 34.18 23.84 9.05
C ARG A 388 35.50 23.57 9.71
N THR A 389 36.03 22.35 9.63
CA THR A 389 37.36 21.98 10.19
C THR A 389 38.48 22.79 9.56
N GLY A 390 38.44 22.95 8.26
CA GLY A 390 39.43 23.75 7.52
C GLY A 390 39.48 25.22 7.92
N LYS A 391 38.45 25.76 8.59
CA LYS A 391 38.39 27.15 9.05
C LYS A 391 38.96 27.37 10.47
N ILE A 392 39.14 26.32 11.30
CA ILE A 392 39.64 26.46 12.68
C ILE A 392 41.11 26.81 12.62
N ALA A 393 41.52 27.91 13.28
CA ALA A 393 42.91 28.31 13.37
C ALA A 393 43.69 27.32 14.25
N PRO A 394 44.93 26.92 13.87
CA PRO A 394 45.73 25.94 14.68
C PRO A 394 45.94 26.38 16.12
N VAL A 395 46.21 27.63 16.34
CA VAL A 395 46.44 28.23 17.69
C VAL A 395 45.17 28.17 18.54
N ALA A 396 44.00 28.42 17.96
CA ALA A 396 42.71 28.35 18.64
C ALA A 396 42.34 26.93 19.06
N ALA A 397 42.78 25.92 18.27
CA ALA A 397 42.49 24.51 18.53
C ALA A 397 43.41 23.89 19.61
N MET A 398 44.53 24.48 19.85
CA MET A 398 45.47 24.07 20.91
C MET A 398 45.11 24.65 22.29
N GLY A 399 44.34 25.74 22.32
CA GLY A 399 43.80 26.31 23.56
C GLY A 399 42.57 25.55 24.06
N SER A 400 42.47 25.37 25.37
CA SER A 400 41.37 24.66 26.04
C SER A 400 40.04 25.45 26.08
N ALA A 401 39.98 26.65 25.52
CA ALA A 401 38.83 27.52 25.59
C ALA A 401 37.80 27.16 24.49
N HIS A 402 36.78 26.37 24.83
CA HIS A 402 35.55 26.25 24.07
C HIS A 402 34.79 27.59 24.15
N LEU A 403 34.94 28.45 23.16
CA LEU A 403 34.18 29.69 23.09
C LEU A 403 32.69 29.31 22.89
N PRO A 404 31.78 29.70 23.80
CA PRO A 404 30.37 29.47 23.64
C PRO A 404 29.86 30.16 22.38
N ALA A 405 28.92 29.54 21.67
CA ALA A 405 28.32 30.13 20.50
C ALA A 405 27.76 31.51 20.83
N SER A 406 28.05 32.52 19.99
CA SER A 406 27.58 33.88 20.24
C SER A 406 26.04 33.92 20.26
N ALA A 407 25.48 34.78 21.14
CA ALA A 407 24.02 34.95 21.25
C ALA A 407 23.39 35.34 19.90
N LYS A 408 24.07 36.12 19.05
CA LYS A 408 23.64 36.46 17.69
C LYS A 408 23.50 35.22 16.79
N SER A 409 24.40 34.25 16.85
CA SER A 409 24.34 33.00 16.05
C SER A 409 23.16 32.12 16.46
N LEU A 410 22.80 32.09 17.73
CA LEU A 410 21.63 31.37 18.23
C LEU A 410 20.32 32.03 17.79
N LEU A 411 20.26 33.36 17.85
CA LEU A 411 19.10 34.14 17.43
C LEU A 411 18.83 33.94 15.94
N VAL A 412 19.87 34.09 15.09
CA VAL A 412 19.73 33.90 13.63
C VAL A 412 19.23 32.47 13.30
N ARG A 413 19.80 31.44 13.95
CA ARG A 413 19.36 30.07 13.77
C ARG A 413 17.87 29.87 14.15
N ASN A 414 17.45 30.45 15.28
CA ASN A 414 16.07 30.32 15.73
C ASN A 414 15.09 31.04 14.79
N ILE A 415 15.48 32.24 14.27
CA ILE A 415 14.69 32.96 13.28
C ILE A 415 14.55 32.13 12.01
N ILE A 416 15.65 31.60 11.47
CA ILE A 416 15.63 30.72 10.27
C ILE A 416 14.74 29.51 10.52
N GLY A 417 14.88 28.84 11.65
CA GLY A 417 14.05 27.69 12.01
C GLY A 417 12.57 28.03 12.11
N SER A 418 12.24 29.19 12.69
CA SER A 418 10.85 29.67 12.78
C SER A 418 10.28 30.01 11.39
N ILE A 419 11.03 30.67 10.52
CA ILE A 419 10.59 30.99 9.16
C ILE A 419 10.31 29.70 8.38
N ILE A 420 11.23 28.70 8.42
CA ILE A 420 11.06 27.43 7.73
C ILE A 420 9.83 26.68 8.29
N SER A 421 9.63 26.69 9.62
CA SER A 421 8.45 26.05 10.23
C SER A 421 7.15 26.73 9.84
N VAL A 422 7.14 28.07 9.80
CA VAL A 422 5.95 28.84 9.39
C VAL A 422 5.61 28.58 7.91
N ILE A 423 6.63 28.55 7.04
CA ILE A 423 6.45 28.17 5.63
C ILE A 423 5.89 26.75 5.54
N GLY A 424 6.45 25.81 6.29
CA GLY A 424 5.97 24.43 6.33
C GLY A 424 4.51 24.30 6.76
N ILE A 425 4.13 24.97 7.86
CA ILE A 425 2.75 25.01 8.35
C ILE A 425 1.84 25.70 7.32
N GLY A 426 2.27 26.82 6.74
CA GLY A 426 1.53 27.53 5.70
C GLY A 426 1.24 26.67 4.47
N LEU A 427 2.23 25.91 3.97
CA LEU A 427 2.06 24.96 2.88
C LEU A 427 1.10 23.81 3.26
N VAL A 428 1.18 23.30 4.49
CA VAL A 428 0.23 22.26 4.95
C VAL A 428 -1.20 22.81 4.93
N LEU A 429 -1.43 24.02 5.46
CA LEU A 429 -2.76 24.64 5.49
C LEU A 429 -3.27 24.96 4.08
N LEU A 430 -2.41 25.44 3.19
CA LEU A 430 -2.73 25.64 1.77
C LEU A 430 -3.10 24.30 1.09
N GLY A 431 -2.40 23.22 1.39
CA GLY A 431 -2.72 21.91 0.85
C GLY A 431 -4.07 21.39 1.34
N VAL A 432 -4.45 21.67 2.60
CA VAL A 432 -5.78 21.36 3.14
C VAL A 432 -6.87 22.11 2.40
N SER A 433 -6.67 23.41 2.13
CA SER A 433 -7.66 24.23 1.41
C SER A 433 -7.82 23.80 -0.04
N SER A 434 -6.71 23.53 -0.75
CA SER A 434 -6.72 23.11 -2.16
C SER A 434 -7.39 21.74 -2.38
N GLY A 435 -7.20 20.79 -1.47
CA GLY A 435 -7.75 19.45 -1.58
C GLY A 435 -7.21 18.63 -2.76
N GLY A 436 -7.77 17.44 -3.00
CA GLY A 436 -7.39 16.57 -4.12
C GLY A 436 -5.93 16.13 -4.12
N ASN A 437 -5.43 15.74 -5.30
CA ASN A 437 -4.06 15.21 -5.46
C ASN A 437 -3.00 16.32 -5.32
N SER A 438 -3.30 17.52 -5.84
CA SER A 438 -2.44 18.70 -5.71
C SER A 438 -2.29 19.13 -4.26
N GLY A 439 -3.39 19.13 -3.48
CA GLY A 439 -3.36 19.42 -2.05
C GLY A 439 -2.49 18.46 -1.26
N ARG A 440 -2.57 17.15 -1.56
CA ARG A 440 -1.74 16.13 -0.91
C ARG A 440 -0.25 16.32 -1.18
N MET A 441 0.13 16.66 -2.41
CA MET A 441 1.52 17.02 -2.75
C MET A 441 2.01 18.24 -1.99
N THR A 442 1.18 19.27 -1.87
CA THR A 442 1.49 20.50 -1.13
C THR A 442 1.65 20.23 0.37
N ILE A 443 0.80 19.34 0.96
CA ILE A 443 0.95 18.87 2.34
C ILE A 443 2.29 18.13 2.52
N GLY A 444 2.67 17.27 1.57
CA GLY A 444 3.95 16.57 1.60
C GLY A 444 5.16 17.51 1.62
N ALA A 445 5.14 18.52 0.75
CA ALA A 445 6.17 19.58 0.74
C ALA A 445 6.18 20.36 2.06
N GLY A 446 5.00 20.75 2.56
CA GLY A 446 4.86 21.43 3.86
C GLY A 446 5.39 20.60 5.04
N ALA A 447 5.11 19.29 5.06
CA ALA A 447 5.62 18.36 6.06
C ALA A 447 7.16 18.30 6.04
N PHE A 448 7.78 18.28 4.86
CA PHE A 448 9.23 18.30 4.71
C PHE A 448 9.85 19.57 5.30
N PHE A 449 9.33 20.76 4.97
CA PHE A 449 9.81 22.04 5.53
C PHE A 449 9.55 22.10 7.04
N MET A 450 8.40 21.63 7.51
CA MET A 450 8.08 21.61 8.93
C MET A 450 9.03 20.71 9.74
N LEU A 451 9.39 19.53 9.20
CA LEU A 451 10.39 18.65 9.84
C LEU A 451 11.77 19.29 9.89
N ILE A 452 12.21 19.95 8.83
CA ILE A 452 13.49 20.69 8.84
C ILE A 452 13.45 21.83 9.85
N GLY A 453 12.41 22.63 9.85
CA GLY A 453 12.20 23.71 10.79
C GLY A 453 12.19 23.23 12.24
N MET A 454 11.50 22.13 12.51
CA MET A 454 11.48 21.45 13.81
C MET A 454 12.90 21.06 14.27
N ILE A 455 13.68 20.40 13.40
CA ILE A 455 15.06 19.99 13.72
C ILE A 455 15.91 21.21 14.12
N VAL A 456 15.75 22.34 13.42
CA VAL A 456 16.47 23.59 13.71
C VAL A 456 16.02 24.22 15.03
N LEU A 457 14.73 24.14 15.39
CA LEU A 457 14.12 24.68 16.60
C LEU A 457 14.22 23.75 17.82
N LEU A 458 14.47 22.44 17.64
CA LEU A 458 14.58 21.48 18.75
C LEU A 458 15.46 21.93 19.92
N PRO A 459 16.64 22.57 19.72
CA PRO A 459 17.44 23.03 20.82
C PRO A 459 16.80 24.15 21.66
N LEU A 460 15.90 24.93 21.05
CA LEU A 460 15.09 25.94 21.75
C LEU A 460 14.00 25.26 22.58
N LEU A 461 13.29 24.28 22.00
CA LEU A 461 12.20 23.56 22.64
C LEU A 461 12.64 22.60 23.75
N ALA A 462 13.87 22.10 23.68
CA ALA A 462 14.38 21.15 24.66
C ALA A 462 14.45 21.74 26.09
N ARG A 463 14.78 23.03 26.23
CA ARG A 463 14.91 23.71 27.54
C ARG A 463 13.58 23.75 28.31
N PRO A 464 12.46 24.32 27.76
CA PRO A 464 11.23 24.40 28.50
C PRO A 464 10.60 23.03 28.76
N VAL A 465 10.61 22.12 27.75
CA VAL A 465 9.94 20.81 27.85
C VAL A 465 10.63 19.90 28.87
N ILE A 466 11.97 19.76 28.83
CA ILE A 466 12.69 18.94 29.78
C ILE A 466 12.70 19.62 31.17
N GLY A 467 12.70 20.96 31.20
CA GLY A 467 12.54 21.74 32.43
C GLY A 467 11.25 21.46 33.18
N ALA A 468 10.14 21.34 32.44
CA ALA A 468 8.83 21.00 32.99
C ALA A 468 8.76 19.57 33.56
N VAL A 469 9.50 18.63 33.00
CA VAL A 469 9.55 17.23 33.48
C VAL A 469 10.51 17.03 34.63
N ARG A 470 11.43 17.98 34.86
CA ARG A 470 12.45 17.92 35.89
C ARG A 470 11.95 17.64 37.30
N PRO A 471 10.89 18.31 37.84
CA PRO A 471 10.39 18.05 39.19
C PRO A 471 9.89 16.60 39.35
N LEU A 472 9.26 16.06 38.31
CA LEU A 472 8.79 14.68 38.31
C LEU A 472 9.93 13.67 38.39
N LEU A 473 10.98 13.86 37.56
CA LEU A 473 12.17 13.01 37.55
C LEU A 473 12.94 13.09 38.86
N GLN A 474 13.00 14.29 39.49
CA GLN A 474 13.67 14.47 40.76
C GLN A 474 12.89 13.78 41.90
N LYS A 475 11.55 13.86 41.88
CA LYS A 475 10.69 13.21 42.89
C LYS A 475 10.75 11.69 42.79
N ALA A 476 10.75 11.15 41.57
CA ALA A 476 10.72 9.70 41.31
C ALA A 476 12.10 9.03 41.49
N PHE A 477 13.20 9.69 41.10
CA PHE A 477 14.52 9.07 41.03
C PHE A 477 15.61 9.84 41.84
N GLY A 478 15.25 10.86 42.62
CA GLY A 478 16.17 11.60 43.49
C GLY A 478 17.32 12.29 42.73
N ILE A 479 18.54 12.16 43.25
CA ILE A 479 19.76 12.80 42.72
C ILE A 479 20.06 12.38 41.26
N PRO A 480 20.02 11.09 40.85
CA PRO A 480 20.20 10.70 39.46
C PRO A 480 19.19 11.36 38.50
N GLY A 481 17.90 11.51 38.88
CA GLY A 481 16.88 12.19 38.08
C GLY A 481 17.13 13.69 37.91
N LYS A 482 17.58 14.35 38.98
CA LYS A 482 17.99 15.77 38.97
C LYS A 482 19.18 15.99 38.03
N LEU A 483 20.21 15.18 38.16
CA LEU A 483 21.41 15.28 37.33
C LEU A 483 21.09 14.95 35.84
N ALA A 484 20.27 13.93 35.55
CA ALA A 484 19.88 13.57 34.21
C ALA A 484 19.17 14.74 33.50
N SER A 485 18.18 15.35 34.15
CA SER A 485 17.45 16.49 33.57
C SER A 485 18.33 17.73 33.39
N GLN A 486 19.20 18.04 34.35
CA GLN A 486 20.15 19.16 34.26
C GLN A 486 21.12 18.95 33.09
N ASN A 487 21.63 17.75 32.92
CA ASN A 487 22.54 17.40 31.82
C ASN A 487 21.90 17.56 30.44
N ALA A 488 20.66 17.09 30.32
CA ALA A 488 19.92 17.22 29.06
C ALA A 488 19.63 18.69 28.66
N VAL A 489 19.40 19.58 29.66
CA VAL A 489 19.16 21.02 29.43
C VAL A 489 20.46 21.80 29.19
N ARG A 490 21.57 21.37 29.82
CA ARG A 490 22.88 22.05 29.72
C ARG A 490 23.44 22.04 28.30
N ASN A 491 23.20 20.94 27.53
CA ASN A 491 23.68 20.78 26.17
C ASN A 491 22.54 20.66 25.17
N PRO A 492 21.77 21.72 24.91
CA PRO A 492 20.52 21.62 24.13
C PRO A 492 20.73 21.21 22.67
N ARG A 493 21.90 21.46 22.07
CA ARG A 493 22.25 21.00 20.72
C ARG A 493 22.32 19.48 20.65
N ARG A 494 22.97 18.86 21.62
CA ARG A 494 23.13 17.40 21.67
C ARG A 494 21.78 16.72 21.91
N THR A 495 21.06 17.22 22.91
CA THR A 495 19.68 16.76 23.20
C THR A 495 18.78 16.85 21.99
N ALA A 496 18.83 17.93 21.22
CA ALA A 496 18.08 18.13 20.02
C ALA A 496 18.43 17.13 18.92
N VAL A 497 19.71 16.88 18.67
CA VAL A 497 20.17 15.93 17.66
C VAL A 497 19.71 14.51 17.98
N THR A 498 19.80 14.11 19.25
CA THR A 498 19.34 12.78 19.70
C THR A 498 17.82 12.66 19.61
N ALA A 499 17.09 13.69 20.04
CA ALA A 499 15.63 13.72 19.98
C ALA A 499 15.09 13.77 18.54
N ALA A 500 15.79 14.48 17.62
CA ALA A 500 15.37 14.65 16.25
C ALA A 500 15.23 13.33 15.50
N SER A 501 16.18 12.41 15.64
CA SER A 501 16.12 11.11 14.95
C SER A 501 14.89 10.31 15.35
N LEU A 502 14.53 10.32 16.63
CA LEU A 502 13.35 9.63 17.12
C LEU A 502 12.06 10.38 16.78
N ALA A 503 12.09 11.72 16.83
CA ALA A 503 10.94 12.55 16.47
C ALA A 503 10.53 12.34 15.01
N ILE A 504 11.48 12.30 14.07
CA ILE A 504 11.19 12.06 12.65
C ILE A 504 10.50 10.70 12.45
N GLY A 505 11.06 9.63 13.03
CA GLY A 505 10.50 8.30 12.92
C GLY A 505 9.07 8.21 13.50
N LEU A 506 8.88 8.77 14.69
CA LEU A 506 7.57 8.77 15.36
C LEU A 506 6.54 9.70 14.71
N THR A 507 6.95 10.81 14.09
CA THR A 507 6.04 11.63 13.29
C THR A 507 5.36 10.79 12.23
N LEU A 508 6.15 10.01 11.48
CA LEU A 508 5.62 9.20 10.41
C LEU A 508 4.74 8.06 10.93
N VAL A 509 5.24 7.31 11.93
CA VAL A 509 4.48 6.21 12.57
C VAL A 509 3.13 6.73 13.07
N THR A 510 3.13 7.87 13.75
CA THR A 510 1.90 8.46 14.32
C THR A 510 0.96 8.93 13.20
N THR A 511 1.49 9.63 12.18
CA THR A 511 0.66 10.08 11.05
C THR A 511 -0.08 8.92 10.40
N LEU A 512 0.64 7.85 10.06
CA LEU A 512 0.06 6.69 9.40
C LEU A 512 -0.86 5.87 10.32
N SER A 513 -0.50 5.75 11.59
CA SER A 513 -1.33 5.04 12.58
C SER A 513 -2.67 5.76 12.80
N VAL A 514 -2.65 7.08 12.96
CA VAL A 514 -3.87 7.89 13.14
C VAL A 514 -4.75 7.82 11.88
N LEU A 515 -4.16 7.99 10.69
CA LEU A 515 -4.90 7.88 9.42
C LEU A 515 -5.51 6.48 9.24
N GLY A 516 -4.71 5.43 9.43
CA GLY A 516 -5.17 4.05 9.23
C GLY A 516 -6.29 3.66 10.18
N ILE A 517 -6.17 4.01 11.47
CA ILE A 517 -7.22 3.74 12.46
C ILE A 517 -8.48 4.58 12.19
N THR A 518 -8.30 5.85 11.80
CA THR A 518 -9.43 6.72 11.44
C THR A 518 -10.20 6.14 10.25
N VAL A 519 -9.51 5.79 9.17
CA VAL A 519 -10.12 5.16 7.99
C VAL A 519 -10.78 3.83 8.37
N GLY A 520 -10.11 2.99 9.17
CA GLY A 520 -10.68 1.73 9.64
C GLY A 520 -11.98 1.91 10.41
N LYS A 521 -12.06 2.91 11.29
CA LYS A 521 -13.29 3.20 12.04
C LYS A 521 -14.39 3.82 11.19
N VAL A 522 -14.06 4.64 10.18
CA VAL A 522 -15.06 5.12 9.22
C VAL A 522 -15.71 3.95 8.50
N VAL A 523 -14.90 3.01 8.02
CA VAL A 523 -15.37 1.79 7.37
C VAL A 523 -16.22 0.93 8.33
N ASP A 524 -15.78 0.75 9.58
CA ASP A 524 -16.53 0.00 10.60
C ASP A 524 -17.89 0.63 10.90
N ARG A 525 -17.96 1.96 11.02
CA ARG A 525 -19.22 2.70 11.19
C ARG A 525 -20.15 2.54 9.99
N MET A 526 -19.61 2.62 8.77
CA MET A 526 -20.42 2.41 7.56
C MET A 526 -21.08 1.02 7.57
N SER A 527 -20.33 -0.01 7.96
CA SER A 527 -20.83 -1.39 8.03
C SER A 527 -21.81 -1.62 9.19
N THR A 528 -21.68 -0.90 10.31
CA THR A 528 -22.45 -1.16 11.54
C THR A 528 -23.70 -0.29 11.65
N GLU A 529 -23.58 1.00 11.33
CA GLU A 529 -24.68 1.95 11.53
C GLU A 529 -25.68 1.99 10.38
N LYS A 530 -25.20 1.65 9.19
CA LYS A 530 -25.99 1.74 7.95
C LYS A 530 -26.58 0.40 7.51
N LEU A 531 -26.03 -0.74 7.94
CA LEU A 531 -26.53 -2.08 7.61
C LEU A 531 -27.34 -2.65 8.77
N LYS A 532 -28.63 -2.90 8.56
CA LYS A 532 -29.54 -3.59 9.49
C LYS A 532 -29.73 -5.06 9.12
N ALA A 533 -29.31 -5.46 7.91
CA ALA A 533 -29.43 -6.82 7.43
C ALA A 533 -28.61 -7.80 8.28
N ASP A 534 -29.19 -8.97 8.56
CA ASP A 534 -28.48 -10.06 9.24
C ASP A 534 -27.34 -10.61 8.40
N TYR A 535 -27.58 -10.71 7.07
CA TYR A 535 -26.61 -11.22 6.12
C TYR A 535 -26.54 -10.37 4.85
N LYS A 536 -25.34 -10.27 4.32
CA LYS A 536 -25.03 -9.80 2.98
C LYS A 536 -24.58 -11.01 2.13
N VAL A 537 -25.25 -11.21 1.03
CA VAL A 537 -24.92 -12.25 0.04
C VAL A 537 -24.28 -11.58 -1.16
N SER A 538 -23.09 -12.02 -1.53
CA SER A 538 -22.30 -11.46 -2.64
C SER A 538 -21.47 -12.56 -3.31
N MET A 539 -20.90 -12.27 -4.47
CA MET A 539 -19.92 -13.17 -5.08
C MET A 539 -18.67 -13.28 -4.21
N ALA A 540 -18.14 -14.47 -4.07
CA ALA A 540 -16.88 -14.71 -3.37
C ALA A 540 -15.73 -14.00 -4.13
N GLY A 541 -14.89 -13.24 -3.39
CA GLY A 541 -13.82 -12.43 -3.98
C GLY A 541 -14.24 -11.01 -4.38
N GLY A 542 -15.53 -10.63 -4.17
CA GLY A 542 -16.00 -9.25 -4.32
C GLY A 542 -16.12 -8.75 -5.76
N MET A 543 -15.87 -9.59 -6.76
CA MET A 543 -16.01 -9.26 -8.17
C MET A 543 -17.04 -10.17 -8.84
N GLY A 544 -17.86 -9.59 -9.72
CA GLY A 544 -18.93 -10.30 -10.42
C GLY A 544 -20.30 -9.97 -9.86
N TYR A 545 -21.32 -10.51 -10.52
CA TYR A 545 -22.72 -10.28 -10.18
C TYR A 545 -23.40 -11.60 -9.88
N LEU A 546 -24.34 -11.56 -8.95
CA LEU A 546 -25.20 -12.68 -8.62
C LEU A 546 -26.31 -12.83 -9.68
N ASP A 547 -26.67 -14.05 -9.97
CA ASP A 547 -27.87 -14.34 -10.78
C ASP A 547 -29.13 -13.92 -9.99
N ARG A 548 -30.17 -13.48 -10.71
CA ARG A 548 -31.46 -13.08 -10.09
C ARG A 548 -32.14 -14.20 -9.36
N SER A 549 -31.93 -15.45 -9.78
CA SER A 549 -32.46 -16.63 -9.09
C SER A 549 -32.03 -16.70 -7.62
N VAL A 550 -30.89 -16.09 -7.25
CA VAL A 550 -30.47 -15.99 -5.85
C VAL A 550 -31.48 -15.23 -5.01
N THR A 551 -31.91 -14.05 -5.49
CA THR A 551 -32.93 -13.24 -4.81
C THR A 551 -34.26 -13.96 -4.75
N GLU A 552 -34.70 -14.60 -5.84
CA GLU A 552 -35.96 -15.32 -5.91
C GLU A 552 -35.97 -16.56 -4.99
N THR A 553 -34.88 -17.30 -4.96
CA THR A 553 -34.71 -18.46 -4.09
C THR A 553 -34.78 -18.07 -2.62
N LEU A 554 -34.07 -17.03 -2.25
CA LEU A 554 -34.08 -16.51 -0.88
C LEU A 554 -35.46 -15.98 -0.47
N ALA A 555 -36.15 -15.28 -1.38
CA ALA A 555 -37.50 -14.76 -1.09
C ALA A 555 -38.53 -15.87 -0.86
N LYS A 556 -38.32 -17.05 -1.45
CA LYS A 556 -39.22 -18.23 -1.29
C LYS A 556 -38.78 -19.14 -0.12
N THR A 557 -37.63 -18.90 0.50
CA THR A 557 -37.08 -19.78 1.55
C THR A 557 -37.79 -19.54 2.90
N PRO A 558 -38.38 -20.56 3.54
CA PRO A 558 -39.04 -20.42 4.82
C PRO A 558 -38.11 -19.86 5.90
N GLY A 559 -38.57 -18.90 6.69
CA GLY A 559 -37.84 -18.25 7.77
C GLY A 559 -36.90 -17.14 7.31
N ILE A 560 -37.01 -16.69 6.07
CA ILE A 560 -36.44 -15.41 5.60
C ILE A 560 -37.54 -14.35 5.67
N LYS A 561 -37.29 -13.26 6.42
CA LYS A 561 -38.24 -12.18 6.68
C LYS A 561 -38.24 -11.10 5.64
N ALA A 562 -37.07 -10.70 5.19
CA ALA A 562 -36.88 -9.64 4.21
C ALA A 562 -35.69 -9.94 3.31
N VAL A 563 -35.86 -9.67 2.03
CA VAL A 563 -34.82 -9.80 0.98
C VAL A 563 -34.89 -8.56 0.09
N SER A 564 -33.74 -7.96 -0.17
CA SER A 564 -33.62 -6.92 -1.20
C SER A 564 -32.35 -7.17 -2.01
N PRO A 565 -32.47 -7.29 -3.35
CA PRO A 565 -31.31 -7.16 -4.21
C PRO A 565 -30.82 -5.74 -4.15
N GLN A 566 -29.53 -5.57 -4.42
CA GLN A 566 -28.95 -4.32 -4.85
C GLN A 566 -28.47 -4.51 -6.28
N THR A 567 -29.25 -4.03 -7.22
CA THR A 567 -28.94 -4.08 -8.65
C THR A 567 -28.14 -2.83 -9.02
N ALA A 568 -26.98 -3.02 -9.60
CA ALA A 568 -26.21 -1.92 -10.18
C ALA A 568 -26.78 -1.60 -11.57
N GLY A 569 -26.96 -0.31 -11.83
CA GLY A 569 -27.36 0.17 -13.16
C GLY A 569 -26.83 1.57 -13.42
N TYR A 570 -26.95 1.99 -14.66
CA TYR A 570 -26.52 3.29 -15.13
C TYR A 570 -27.61 3.92 -15.98
N PHE A 571 -27.66 5.23 -15.97
CA PHE A 571 -28.47 6.02 -16.88
C PHE A 571 -27.81 7.38 -17.12
N MET A 572 -28.22 8.08 -18.15
CA MET A 572 -27.81 9.45 -18.41
C MET A 572 -28.79 10.44 -17.82
N VAL A 573 -28.28 11.49 -17.21
CA VAL A 573 -29.02 12.70 -16.81
C VAL A 573 -28.41 13.88 -17.57
N GLY A 574 -29.11 14.36 -18.60
CA GLY A 574 -28.47 15.21 -19.60
C GLY A 574 -27.39 14.41 -20.35
N ASP A 575 -26.17 14.99 -20.45
CA ASP A 575 -25.01 14.35 -21.07
C ASP A 575 -24.13 13.57 -20.08
N ASP A 576 -24.52 13.53 -18.81
CA ASP A 576 -23.70 12.92 -17.76
C ASP A 576 -24.16 11.49 -17.44
N PHE A 577 -23.23 10.54 -17.46
CA PHE A 577 -23.42 9.18 -16.98
C PHE A 577 -23.57 9.17 -15.45
N ARG A 578 -24.62 8.55 -14.92
CA ARG A 578 -24.94 8.44 -13.49
C ARG A 578 -25.17 6.99 -13.09
N SER A 579 -24.56 6.58 -11.98
CA SER A 579 -24.84 5.28 -11.38
C SER A 579 -26.13 5.31 -10.57
N ALA A 580 -26.86 4.20 -10.65
CA ALA A 580 -28.10 3.96 -9.92
C ALA A 580 -28.05 2.63 -9.17
N SER A 581 -28.79 2.53 -8.07
CA SER A 581 -29.05 1.28 -7.35
C SER A 581 -30.53 0.93 -7.41
N GLY A 582 -30.85 -0.26 -7.92
CA GLY A 582 -32.17 -0.85 -7.85
C GLY A 582 -32.32 -1.62 -6.53
N VAL A 583 -33.38 -1.36 -5.78
CA VAL A 583 -33.65 -2.01 -4.51
C VAL A 583 -35.12 -2.44 -4.39
N ASN A 584 -35.42 -3.38 -3.47
CA ASN A 584 -36.79 -3.75 -3.17
C ASN A 584 -37.43 -2.73 -2.22
N PRO A 585 -38.43 -1.91 -2.65
CA PRO A 585 -39.02 -0.88 -1.83
C PRO A 585 -39.63 -1.40 -0.50
N ALA A 586 -40.22 -2.60 -0.55
CA ALA A 586 -40.91 -3.19 0.61
C ALA A 586 -39.93 -3.64 1.72
N GLY A 587 -38.69 -3.99 1.38
CA GLY A 587 -37.74 -4.57 2.33
C GLY A 587 -36.58 -3.65 2.71
N ILE A 588 -36.21 -2.69 1.87
CA ILE A 588 -34.97 -1.96 2.00
C ILE A 588 -34.81 -1.19 3.31
N GLY A 589 -35.89 -0.60 3.83
CA GLY A 589 -35.87 0.13 5.11
C GLY A 589 -35.66 -0.75 6.33
N GLN A 590 -35.94 -2.07 6.22
CA GLN A 590 -35.66 -3.07 7.26
C GLN A 590 -34.21 -3.58 7.18
N LEU A 591 -33.59 -3.47 6.00
CA LEU A 591 -32.27 -4.04 5.68
C LEU A 591 -31.16 -2.99 5.73
N LEU A 592 -31.47 -1.74 5.37
CA LEU A 592 -30.54 -0.61 5.42
C LEU A 592 -31.13 0.54 6.26
N ASN A 593 -30.26 1.23 6.96
CA ASN A 593 -30.61 2.45 7.70
C ASN A 593 -30.44 3.67 6.79
N ILE A 594 -31.43 3.90 5.92
CA ILE A 594 -31.45 5.03 5.01
C ILE A 594 -32.06 6.24 5.71
N GLU A 595 -31.21 7.20 6.10
CA GLU A 595 -31.65 8.45 6.71
C GLU A 595 -32.11 9.43 5.64
N THR A 596 -33.39 9.78 5.64
CA THR A 596 -33.95 10.81 4.73
C THR A 596 -33.73 12.21 5.31
N VAL A 597 -33.24 13.13 4.46
CA VAL A 597 -33.13 14.57 4.75
C VAL A 597 -34.50 15.24 4.52
N SER A 598 -35.20 14.82 3.48
CA SER A 598 -36.52 15.27 3.11
C SER A 598 -37.26 14.17 2.33
N GLY A 599 -38.59 14.15 2.38
CA GLY A 599 -39.43 13.14 1.76
C GLY A 599 -39.55 11.84 2.55
N SER A 600 -39.98 10.73 1.91
CA SER A 600 -40.17 9.42 2.53
C SER A 600 -39.61 8.29 1.67
N LEU A 601 -39.07 7.23 2.30
CA LEU A 601 -38.63 6.00 1.63
C LEU A 601 -39.79 5.29 0.91
N ASP A 602 -41.03 5.45 1.40
CA ASP A 602 -42.22 4.85 0.81
C ASP A 602 -42.49 5.34 -0.62
N SER A 603 -41.87 6.45 -1.02
CA SER A 603 -41.96 6.98 -2.37
C SER A 603 -41.36 6.05 -3.42
N LEU A 604 -40.37 5.20 -3.07
CA LEU A 604 -39.84 4.16 -3.95
C LEU A 604 -40.93 3.21 -4.45
N GLY A 605 -41.85 2.82 -3.57
CA GLY A 605 -42.98 1.95 -3.92
C GLY A 605 -43.98 2.61 -4.86
N LYS A 606 -43.93 3.94 -5.03
CA LYS A 606 -44.73 4.70 -6.00
C LYS A 606 -44.04 4.95 -7.32
N GLY A 607 -42.81 4.37 -7.50
CA GLY A 607 -42.00 4.59 -8.72
C GLY A 607 -41.23 5.91 -8.71
N GLU A 608 -41.16 6.60 -7.55
CA GLU A 608 -40.33 7.81 -7.41
C GLU A 608 -38.88 7.46 -7.08
N ILE A 609 -37.95 8.35 -7.41
CA ILE A 609 -36.50 8.15 -7.24
C ILE A 609 -36.03 8.81 -5.92
N LEU A 610 -35.09 8.15 -5.22
CA LEU A 610 -34.36 8.81 -4.13
C LEU A 610 -33.04 9.36 -4.67
N VAL A 611 -32.64 10.54 -4.18
CA VAL A 611 -31.42 11.22 -4.59
C VAL A 611 -30.55 11.49 -3.38
N ALA A 612 -29.26 11.15 -3.47
CA ALA A 612 -28.30 11.45 -2.40
C ALA A 612 -28.11 12.95 -2.21
N GLU A 613 -27.94 13.40 -0.98
CA GLU A 613 -27.92 14.83 -0.57
C GLU A 613 -26.89 15.65 -1.36
N LYS A 614 -25.66 15.12 -1.52
CA LYS A 614 -24.62 15.82 -2.32
C LYS A 614 -25.04 15.99 -3.77
N THR A 615 -25.65 14.97 -4.35
CA THR A 615 -26.12 15.00 -5.73
C THR A 615 -27.32 15.93 -5.89
N ALA A 616 -28.27 15.89 -4.96
CA ALA A 616 -29.42 16.76 -4.92
C ALA A 616 -28.99 18.25 -4.83
N LYS A 617 -28.04 18.58 -3.97
CA LYS A 617 -27.47 19.94 -3.86
C LYS A 617 -26.75 20.37 -5.14
N LYS A 618 -25.94 19.49 -5.75
CA LYS A 618 -25.18 19.79 -6.97
C LYS A 618 -26.07 20.00 -8.18
N ALA A 619 -27.16 19.24 -8.29
CA ALA A 619 -28.11 19.30 -9.39
C ALA A 619 -29.34 20.17 -9.11
N ASN A 620 -29.39 20.86 -7.95
CA ASN A 620 -30.51 21.70 -7.49
C ASN A 620 -31.87 20.94 -7.47
N LEU A 621 -31.84 19.67 -7.02
CA LEU A 621 -33.02 18.82 -6.93
C LEU A 621 -33.61 18.85 -5.52
N ALA A 622 -34.92 18.95 -5.45
CA ALA A 622 -35.69 18.86 -4.21
C ALA A 622 -36.80 17.82 -4.34
N VAL A 623 -37.42 17.42 -3.24
CA VAL A 623 -38.61 16.54 -3.28
C VAL A 623 -39.68 17.18 -4.17
N GLY A 624 -40.20 16.40 -5.10
CA GLY A 624 -41.16 16.85 -6.12
C GLY A 624 -40.54 17.32 -7.43
N SER A 625 -39.21 17.57 -7.47
CA SER A 625 -38.50 17.83 -8.73
C SER A 625 -38.56 16.62 -9.65
N THR A 626 -38.46 16.85 -10.96
CA THR A 626 -38.40 15.79 -11.97
C THR A 626 -36.97 15.64 -12.53
N VAL A 627 -36.56 14.41 -12.80
CA VAL A 627 -35.28 14.07 -13.43
C VAL A 627 -35.57 13.28 -14.70
N ASN A 628 -35.15 13.80 -15.83
CA ASN A 628 -35.23 13.07 -17.10
C ASN A 628 -34.03 12.13 -17.18
N VAL A 629 -34.27 10.84 -17.14
CA VAL A 629 -33.27 9.80 -17.26
C VAL A 629 -33.36 9.11 -18.61
N LYS A 630 -32.23 8.83 -19.24
CA LYS A 630 -32.12 7.98 -20.41
C LYS A 630 -31.39 6.71 -20.00
N TYR A 631 -32.10 5.61 -19.99
CA TYR A 631 -31.60 4.28 -19.61
C TYR A 631 -30.64 3.70 -20.67
N GLU A 632 -29.98 2.59 -20.32
CA GLU A 632 -29.07 1.87 -21.22
C GLU A 632 -29.74 1.34 -22.46
N ASP A 633 -31.06 1.02 -22.39
CA ASP A 633 -31.87 0.60 -23.54
C ASP A 633 -32.31 1.77 -24.44
N GLY A 634 -31.86 2.99 -24.13
CA GLY A 634 -32.19 4.23 -24.86
C GLY A 634 -33.54 4.82 -24.54
N GLN A 635 -34.38 4.12 -23.76
CA GLN A 635 -35.67 4.66 -23.35
C GLN A 635 -35.46 5.83 -22.39
N THR A 636 -36.30 6.85 -22.54
CA THR A 636 -36.26 8.05 -21.69
C THR A 636 -37.50 8.05 -20.80
N GLU A 637 -37.28 8.27 -19.52
CA GLU A 637 -38.34 8.37 -18.53
C GLU A 637 -38.12 9.62 -17.66
N THR A 638 -39.26 10.23 -17.25
CA THR A 638 -39.23 11.37 -16.31
C THR A 638 -39.59 10.84 -14.93
N LEU A 639 -38.58 10.74 -14.06
CA LEU A 639 -38.74 10.26 -12.70
C LEU A 639 -38.91 11.44 -11.74
N LYS A 640 -39.84 11.32 -10.79
CA LYS A 640 -40.06 12.31 -9.74
C LYS A 640 -39.21 12.00 -8.52
N VAL A 641 -38.58 13.02 -7.95
CA VAL A 641 -37.79 12.88 -6.71
C VAL A 641 -38.76 12.75 -5.52
N GLY A 642 -38.79 11.58 -4.91
CA GLY A 642 -39.64 11.28 -3.74
C GLY A 642 -38.98 11.54 -2.41
N ALA A 643 -37.64 11.41 -2.33
CA ALA A 643 -36.89 11.79 -1.16
C ALA A 643 -35.43 12.15 -1.49
N VAL A 644 -34.86 12.97 -0.62
CA VAL A 644 -33.40 13.21 -0.54
C VAL A 644 -32.88 12.48 0.68
N TYR A 645 -31.84 11.67 0.52
CA TYR A 645 -31.27 10.87 1.59
C TYR A 645 -29.81 11.22 1.85
N LYS A 646 -29.31 10.99 3.06
CA LYS A 646 -27.89 11.18 3.41
C LYS A 646 -27.02 10.19 2.63
N ASP A 647 -25.94 10.70 2.05
CA ASP A 647 -25.02 9.89 1.27
C ASP A 647 -24.59 8.59 1.96
N MET A 648 -24.68 7.49 1.24
CA MET A 648 -24.29 6.13 1.68
C MET A 648 -23.26 5.54 0.71
N GLU A 649 -22.19 6.32 0.42
CA GLU A 649 -21.12 5.88 -0.50
C GLU A 649 -20.58 4.49 -0.10
N GLY A 650 -20.46 3.58 -1.10
CA GLY A 650 -20.06 2.18 -0.89
C GLY A 650 -21.20 1.21 -0.57
N LEU A 651 -22.41 1.70 -0.28
CA LEU A 651 -23.60 0.86 -0.09
C LEU A 651 -24.69 1.16 -1.12
N LEU A 652 -24.95 2.43 -1.42
CA LEU A 652 -25.95 2.83 -2.42
C LEU A 652 -25.36 3.87 -3.38
N SER A 653 -25.78 3.78 -4.64
CA SER A 653 -25.47 4.78 -5.67
C SER A 653 -26.22 6.09 -5.41
N PRO A 654 -25.74 7.23 -5.97
CA PRO A 654 -26.36 8.53 -5.77
C PRO A 654 -27.85 8.61 -6.12
N TYR A 655 -28.33 7.71 -6.96
CA TYR A 655 -29.74 7.55 -7.34
C TYR A 655 -30.20 6.16 -6.95
N VAL A 656 -31.36 6.09 -6.29
CA VAL A 656 -31.95 4.80 -5.86
C VAL A 656 -33.39 4.74 -6.36
N LEU A 657 -33.76 3.61 -6.97
CA LEU A 657 -35.08 3.38 -7.52
C LEU A 657 -35.52 1.93 -7.26
N ASP A 658 -36.78 1.62 -7.59
CA ASP A 658 -37.29 0.24 -7.51
C ASP A 658 -36.49 -0.64 -8.48
N ASP A 659 -36.01 -1.79 -8.00
CA ASP A 659 -35.31 -2.79 -8.79
C ASP A 659 -36.08 -3.21 -10.01
N LYS A 660 -37.40 -3.30 -9.92
CA LYS A 660 -38.27 -3.63 -11.05
C LYS A 660 -38.22 -2.62 -12.20
N ILE A 661 -38.00 -1.34 -11.88
CA ILE A 661 -37.87 -0.29 -12.90
C ILE A 661 -36.49 -0.41 -13.54
N LEU A 662 -35.42 -0.41 -12.70
CA LEU A 662 -34.05 -0.44 -13.21
C LEU A 662 -33.79 -1.70 -14.07
N SER A 663 -34.25 -2.84 -13.61
CA SER A 663 -34.04 -4.12 -14.30
C SER A 663 -34.82 -4.28 -15.61
N LYS A 664 -35.92 -3.57 -15.76
CA LYS A 664 -36.66 -3.56 -17.03
C LYS A 664 -35.84 -2.93 -18.16
N HIS A 665 -34.94 -1.99 -17.81
CA HIS A 665 -34.13 -1.22 -18.74
C HIS A 665 -32.67 -1.65 -18.82
N SER A 666 -32.25 -2.65 -18.02
CA SER A 666 -30.93 -3.26 -18.05
C SER A 666 -31.04 -4.70 -18.56
N GLU A 667 -30.21 -5.05 -19.55
CA GLU A 667 -30.21 -6.41 -20.11
C GLU A 667 -29.56 -7.44 -19.21
N GLU A 668 -28.50 -7.04 -18.56
CA GLU A 668 -27.85 -7.80 -17.50
C GLU A 668 -28.23 -7.16 -16.18
N SER A 669 -29.28 -7.68 -15.56
CA SER A 669 -29.60 -7.30 -14.20
C SER A 669 -28.49 -7.76 -13.27
N ALA A 670 -27.50 -6.91 -13.16
CA ALA A 670 -26.30 -7.13 -12.39
C ALA A 670 -26.62 -6.96 -10.90
N VAL A 671 -27.11 -8.02 -10.25
CA VAL A 671 -27.30 -8.04 -8.80
C VAL A 671 -25.92 -8.09 -8.16
N SER A 672 -25.45 -6.96 -7.64
CA SER A 672 -24.14 -6.87 -6.99
C SER A 672 -24.15 -7.55 -5.62
N GLU A 673 -25.24 -7.37 -4.87
CA GLU A 673 -25.41 -7.88 -3.51
C GLU A 673 -26.88 -8.18 -3.23
N VAL A 674 -27.14 -9.09 -2.28
CA VAL A 674 -28.49 -9.32 -1.74
C VAL A 674 -28.44 -9.20 -0.24
N TYR A 675 -29.27 -8.33 0.30
CA TYR A 675 -29.41 -8.17 1.74
C TYR A 675 -30.55 -9.02 2.27
N VAL A 676 -30.35 -9.69 3.41
CA VAL A 676 -31.27 -10.69 3.94
C VAL A 676 -31.46 -10.54 5.44
N ASN A 677 -32.72 -10.57 5.91
CA ASN A 677 -33.06 -10.77 7.31
C ASN A 677 -33.76 -12.11 7.51
N VAL A 678 -33.39 -12.82 8.58
CA VAL A 678 -33.94 -14.13 8.91
C VAL A 678 -34.69 -14.13 10.25
N ASP A 679 -35.48 -15.18 10.48
CA ASP A 679 -36.08 -15.42 11.81
C ASP A 679 -34.97 -15.74 12.83
N GLY A 680 -34.98 -15.04 13.96
CA GLY A 680 -34.00 -15.23 15.02
C GLY A 680 -32.72 -14.40 14.88
N GLY A 681 -32.61 -13.60 13.80
CA GLY A 681 -31.46 -12.69 13.60
C GLY A 681 -30.17 -13.39 13.15
N ALA A 682 -29.08 -12.61 13.12
CA ALA A 682 -27.77 -13.11 12.68
C ALA A 682 -27.24 -14.21 13.62
N SER A 683 -27.07 -15.41 13.11
CA SER A 683 -26.53 -16.56 13.83
C SER A 683 -25.83 -17.52 12.85
N LYS A 684 -24.96 -18.41 13.34
CA LYS A 684 -24.34 -19.45 12.49
C LYS A 684 -25.39 -20.37 11.88
N ALA A 685 -26.46 -20.71 12.59
CA ALA A 685 -27.55 -21.53 12.07
C ALA A 685 -28.32 -20.82 10.97
N GLY A 686 -28.61 -19.52 11.12
CA GLY A 686 -29.24 -18.68 10.09
C GLY A 686 -28.34 -18.53 8.85
N GLN A 687 -27.04 -18.32 9.05
CA GLN A 687 -26.05 -18.26 7.97
C GLN A 687 -26.06 -19.58 7.17
N GLN A 688 -25.99 -20.72 7.88
CA GLN A 688 -26.00 -22.03 7.23
C GLN A 688 -27.31 -22.27 6.48
N LYS A 689 -28.44 -21.81 6.98
CA LYS A 689 -29.72 -21.89 6.30
C LYS A 689 -29.72 -21.12 4.96
N VAL A 690 -29.15 -19.91 4.94
CA VAL A 690 -28.99 -19.15 3.69
C VAL A 690 -28.04 -19.86 2.73
N VAL A 691 -26.93 -20.39 3.21
CA VAL A 691 -25.97 -21.17 2.40
C VAL A 691 -26.62 -22.42 1.82
N ASP A 692 -27.40 -23.17 2.63
CA ASP A 692 -28.09 -24.38 2.19
C ASP A 692 -29.19 -24.08 1.15
N ALA A 693 -29.96 -22.99 1.35
CA ALA A 693 -30.96 -22.52 0.40
C ALA A 693 -30.35 -22.17 -0.98
N LEU A 694 -29.10 -21.68 -1.00
CA LEU A 694 -28.34 -21.39 -2.20
C LEU A 694 -27.55 -22.58 -2.75
N GLY A 695 -27.86 -23.81 -2.29
CA GLY A 695 -27.26 -25.04 -2.76
C GLY A 695 -25.79 -25.22 -2.37
N LYS A 696 -25.33 -24.59 -1.28
CA LYS A 696 -23.91 -24.58 -0.83
C LYS A 696 -22.98 -24.13 -1.96
N ASN A 697 -23.34 -23.05 -2.66
CA ASN A 697 -22.58 -22.52 -3.77
C ASN A 697 -21.26 -21.89 -3.28
N PRO A 698 -20.08 -22.46 -3.63
CA PRO A 698 -18.78 -21.96 -3.17
C PRO A 698 -18.46 -20.57 -3.74
N ALA A 699 -19.10 -20.16 -4.82
CA ALA A 699 -18.92 -18.84 -5.42
C ALA A 699 -19.71 -17.73 -4.70
N ILE A 700 -20.59 -18.10 -3.79
CA ILE A 700 -21.44 -17.15 -3.05
C ILE A 700 -20.91 -17.04 -1.61
N ASN A 701 -20.61 -15.81 -1.22
CA ASN A 701 -20.26 -15.47 0.15
C ASN A 701 -21.51 -14.99 0.89
N VAL A 702 -21.83 -15.64 2.00
CA VAL A 702 -22.90 -15.21 2.92
C VAL A 702 -22.21 -14.66 4.18
N ALA A 703 -22.09 -13.36 4.26
CA ALA A 703 -21.37 -12.68 5.32
C ALA A 703 -22.30 -12.02 6.32
N THR A 704 -22.04 -12.21 7.62
CA THR A 704 -22.64 -11.42 8.70
C THR A 704 -22.01 -10.03 8.75
N GLN A 705 -22.62 -9.08 9.46
CA GLN A 705 -21.96 -7.79 9.74
C GLN A 705 -20.58 -7.98 10.41
N GLN A 706 -20.45 -8.99 11.25
CA GLN A 706 -19.17 -9.30 11.92
C GLN A 706 -18.13 -9.84 10.93
N ASP A 707 -18.54 -10.67 9.98
CA ASP A 707 -17.65 -11.19 8.94
C ASP A 707 -17.13 -10.06 8.05
N MET A 708 -18.01 -9.14 7.63
CA MET A 708 -17.63 -7.97 6.85
C MET A 708 -16.65 -7.06 7.62
N ARG A 709 -16.89 -6.82 8.90
CA ARG A 709 -15.95 -6.08 9.75
C ARG A 709 -14.60 -6.77 9.86
N ASN A 710 -14.61 -8.08 10.04
CA ASN A 710 -13.37 -8.86 10.14
C ASN A 710 -12.60 -8.87 8.82
N GLU A 711 -13.28 -8.98 7.70
CA GLU A 711 -12.66 -8.97 6.37
C GLU A 711 -12.05 -7.60 6.06
N MET A 712 -12.83 -6.52 6.18
CA MET A 712 -12.34 -5.17 5.93
C MET A 712 -11.30 -4.73 6.98
N GLY A 713 -11.55 -5.04 8.25
CA GLY A 713 -10.60 -4.78 9.34
C GLY A 713 -9.32 -5.59 9.18
N GLY A 714 -9.41 -6.82 8.69
CA GLY A 714 -8.27 -7.68 8.37
C GLY A 714 -7.39 -7.07 7.27
N MET A 715 -8.00 -6.59 6.20
CA MET A 715 -7.31 -5.92 5.11
C MET A 715 -6.59 -4.64 5.59
N ILE A 716 -7.28 -3.80 6.36
CA ILE A 716 -6.69 -2.58 6.93
C ILE A 716 -5.57 -2.93 7.90
N ASN A 717 -5.77 -3.90 8.79
CA ASN A 717 -4.74 -4.35 9.73
C ASN A 717 -3.52 -4.93 9.01
N THR A 718 -3.71 -5.69 7.94
CA THR A 718 -2.61 -6.21 7.11
C THR A 718 -1.83 -5.07 6.47
N MET A 719 -2.51 -4.08 5.89
CA MET A 719 -1.88 -2.89 5.33
C MET A 719 -1.10 -2.12 6.41
N LEU A 720 -1.69 -1.90 7.58
CA LEU A 720 -1.02 -1.25 8.71
C LEU A 720 0.20 -2.05 9.19
N ASN A 721 0.11 -3.37 9.27
CA ASN A 721 1.23 -4.22 9.70
C ASN A 721 2.40 -4.18 8.70
N VAL A 722 2.13 -4.18 7.40
CA VAL A 722 3.15 -3.97 6.36
C VAL A 722 3.79 -2.60 6.54
N MET A 723 2.99 -1.55 6.73
CA MET A 723 3.50 -0.19 6.96
C MET A 723 4.33 -0.10 8.24
N TYR A 724 3.91 -0.73 9.35
CA TYR A 724 4.72 -0.80 10.58
C TYR A 724 6.02 -1.57 10.39
N GLY A 725 6.03 -2.61 9.56
CA GLY A 725 7.25 -3.33 9.17
C GLY A 725 8.24 -2.41 8.45
N LEU A 726 7.76 -1.65 7.45
CA LEU A 726 8.59 -0.69 6.71
C LEU A 726 9.10 0.45 7.62
N LEU A 727 8.25 0.95 8.51
CA LEU A 727 8.61 1.98 9.49
C LEU A 727 9.57 1.46 10.56
N GLY A 728 9.53 0.16 10.86
CA GLY A 728 10.48 -0.50 11.76
C GLY A 728 11.93 -0.26 11.35
N MET A 729 12.21 -0.26 10.05
CA MET A 729 13.56 0.06 9.52
C MET A 729 13.97 1.51 9.83
N ALA A 730 13.08 2.48 9.61
CA ALA A 730 13.35 3.87 9.96
C ALA A 730 13.56 4.05 11.48
N LEU A 731 12.81 3.33 12.30
CA LEU A 731 12.96 3.32 13.74
C LEU A 731 14.30 2.71 14.17
N LEU A 732 14.73 1.61 13.55
CA LEU A 732 16.05 1.01 13.79
C LEU A 732 17.19 2.00 13.50
N ILE A 733 17.12 2.72 12.37
CA ILE A 733 18.07 3.78 12.03
C ILE A 733 18.07 4.87 13.13
N SER A 734 16.88 5.26 13.61
CA SER A 734 16.73 6.24 14.69
C SER A 734 17.34 5.76 16.01
N VAL A 735 17.15 4.50 16.38
CA VAL A 735 17.76 3.87 17.55
C VAL A 735 19.29 3.92 17.48
N LEU A 736 19.87 3.57 16.32
CA LEU A 736 21.30 3.66 16.08
C LEU A 736 21.81 5.10 16.23
N GLY A 737 21.03 6.08 15.79
CA GLY A 737 21.31 7.50 15.99
C GLY A 737 21.40 7.89 17.47
N VAL A 738 20.44 7.43 18.26
CA VAL A 738 20.42 7.65 19.72
C VAL A 738 21.62 6.98 20.40
N VAL A 739 21.90 5.71 20.06
CA VAL A 739 23.05 4.95 20.60
C VAL A 739 24.36 5.68 20.31
N ASN A 740 24.56 6.10 19.06
CA ASN A 740 25.77 6.80 18.62
C ASN A 740 25.96 8.12 19.38
N THR A 741 24.92 8.93 19.51
CA THR A 741 24.97 10.23 20.17
C THR A 741 25.19 10.09 21.68
N LEU A 742 24.59 9.09 22.34
CA LEU A 742 24.76 8.81 23.74
C LEU A 742 26.18 8.27 24.06
N ALA A 743 26.69 7.38 23.20
CA ALA A 743 28.05 6.85 23.34
C ALA A 743 29.07 7.99 23.35
N MET A 744 28.91 8.93 22.41
CA MET A 744 29.77 10.11 22.34
C MET A 744 29.62 11.03 23.53
N SER A 745 28.39 11.24 24.01
CA SER A 745 28.12 12.02 25.20
C SER A 745 28.93 11.53 26.43
N VAL A 746 29.04 10.21 26.56
CA VAL A 746 29.80 9.59 27.61
C VAL A 746 31.32 9.85 27.46
N PHE A 747 31.83 9.73 26.24
CA PHE A 747 33.24 10.01 25.96
C PHE A 747 33.62 11.48 26.21
N GLU A 748 32.82 12.44 25.80
CA GLU A 748 33.07 13.88 26.04
C GLU A 748 33.08 14.26 27.53
N ARG A 749 32.33 13.49 28.34
CA ARG A 749 32.17 13.75 29.78
C ARG A 749 32.94 12.79 30.66
N THR A 750 33.96 12.12 30.11
CA THR A 750 34.77 11.14 30.86
C THR A 750 35.37 11.75 32.14
N GLN A 751 35.88 12.98 32.08
CA GLN A 751 36.40 13.69 33.24
C GLN A 751 35.31 14.05 34.26
N GLU A 752 34.18 14.60 33.84
CA GLU A 752 33.05 14.90 34.73
C GLU A 752 32.53 13.65 35.44
N ILE A 753 32.37 12.52 34.69
CA ILE A 753 31.94 11.25 35.27
C ILE A 753 33.01 10.67 36.22
N GLY A 754 34.28 10.81 35.86
CA GLY A 754 35.41 10.44 36.73
C GLY A 754 35.40 11.20 38.05
N MET A 755 35.23 12.53 38.03
CA MET A 755 35.09 13.38 39.21
C MET A 755 33.86 13.02 40.07
N LEU A 756 32.70 12.83 39.46
CA LEU A 756 31.49 12.42 40.19
C LEU A 756 31.69 11.09 40.91
N ARG A 757 32.43 10.15 40.31
CA ARG A 757 32.77 8.88 40.93
C ARG A 757 33.82 9.03 42.06
N ALA A 758 34.76 9.95 41.90
CA ALA A 758 35.75 10.24 42.92
C ALA A 758 35.11 10.89 44.18
N ILE A 759 34.02 11.66 43.98
CA ILE A 759 33.26 12.28 45.10
C ILE A 759 32.26 11.28 45.72
N GLY A 760 32.24 9.99 45.28
CA GLY A 760 31.44 8.94 45.90
C GLY A 760 30.19 8.50 45.14
N LEU A 761 29.98 8.93 43.89
CA LEU A 761 28.85 8.42 43.07
C LEU A 761 29.14 6.99 42.64
N ASP A 762 28.34 6.03 43.10
CA ASP A 762 28.50 4.61 42.78
C ASP A 762 28.21 4.28 41.28
N ARG A 763 28.71 3.12 40.81
CA ARG A 763 28.54 2.66 39.43
C ARG A 763 27.09 2.50 39.03
N GLY A 764 26.20 2.10 39.94
CA GLY A 764 24.76 1.93 39.72
C GLY A 764 24.10 3.26 39.46
N ARG A 765 24.40 4.26 40.27
CA ARG A 765 23.84 5.62 40.12
C ARG A 765 24.31 6.30 38.84
N VAL A 766 25.58 6.10 38.41
CA VAL A 766 26.07 6.57 37.10
C VAL A 766 25.28 5.94 35.94
N LYS A 767 25.06 4.62 35.99
CA LYS A 767 24.22 3.92 34.96
C LYS A 767 22.81 4.49 34.92
N ASN A 768 22.16 4.66 36.06
CA ASN A 768 20.83 5.19 36.15
C ASN A 768 20.73 6.63 35.66
N MET A 769 21.72 7.49 36.00
CA MET A 769 21.76 8.86 35.49
C MET A 769 21.78 8.90 33.96
N ILE A 770 22.62 8.08 33.28
CA ILE A 770 22.73 8.06 31.82
C ILE A 770 21.47 7.47 31.19
N ARG A 771 20.87 6.42 31.79
CA ARG A 771 19.60 5.86 31.31
C ARG A 771 18.47 6.86 31.42
N LEU A 772 18.35 7.57 32.54
CA LEU A 772 17.31 8.59 32.74
C LEU A 772 17.51 9.78 31.81
N GLU A 773 18.77 10.18 31.53
CA GLU A 773 19.07 11.20 30.53
C GLU A 773 18.57 10.76 29.16
N ALA A 774 18.85 9.51 28.73
CA ALA A 774 18.40 8.95 27.47
C ALA A 774 16.89 8.85 27.35
N VAL A 775 16.22 8.35 28.40
CA VAL A 775 14.75 8.25 28.45
C VAL A 775 14.11 9.63 28.35
N SER A 776 14.66 10.63 29.05
CA SER A 776 14.13 12.01 29.00
C SER A 776 14.25 12.59 27.58
N ILE A 777 15.36 12.36 26.90
CA ILE A 777 15.59 12.82 25.53
C ILE A 777 14.70 12.08 24.54
N SER A 778 14.56 10.76 24.70
CA SER A 778 13.71 9.93 23.85
C SER A 778 12.23 10.29 23.99
N LEU A 779 11.73 10.48 25.20
CA LEU A 779 10.36 10.92 25.45
C LEU A 779 10.08 12.33 24.91
N PHE A 780 11.06 13.24 25.03
CA PHE A 780 10.96 14.58 24.44
C PHE A 780 10.83 14.50 22.91
N GLY A 781 11.69 13.72 22.25
CA GLY A 781 11.61 13.49 20.81
C GLY A 781 10.29 12.82 20.40
N ALA A 782 9.86 11.83 21.18
CA ALA A 782 8.61 11.11 20.94
C ALA A 782 7.38 12.01 21.06
N ALA A 783 7.30 12.83 22.11
CA ALA A 783 6.18 13.75 22.30
C ALA A 783 6.05 14.76 21.15
N LEU A 784 7.17 15.32 20.69
CA LEU A 784 7.17 16.19 19.52
C LEU A 784 6.81 15.45 18.23
N GLY A 785 7.36 14.25 18.03
CA GLY A 785 7.03 13.42 16.87
C GLY A 785 5.55 13.07 16.83
N VAL A 786 4.96 12.70 17.96
CA VAL A 786 3.52 12.45 18.08
C VAL A 786 2.70 13.71 17.77
N ALA A 787 3.07 14.86 18.35
CA ALA A 787 2.34 16.11 18.12
C ALA A 787 2.32 16.50 16.63
N ILE A 788 3.47 16.45 15.96
CA ILE A 788 3.59 16.73 14.53
C ILE A 788 2.86 15.66 13.71
N GLY A 789 2.97 14.39 14.08
CA GLY A 789 2.30 13.28 13.41
C GLY A 789 0.79 13.40 13.45
N VAL A 790 0.22 13.78 14.60
CA VAL A 790 -1.22 14.05 14.73
C VAL A 790 -1.64 15.24 13.86
N PHE A 791 -0.86 16.33 13.84
CA PHE A 791 -1.13 17.48 13.00
C PHE A 791 -1.11 17.13 11.50
N LEU A 792 -0.13 16.36 11.05
CA LEU A 792 -0.06 15.90 9.65
C LEU A 792 -1.20 14.93 9.32
N ALA A 793 -1.57 14.03 10.25
CA ALA A 793 -2.70 13.14 10.08
C ALA A 793 -4.01 13.93 9.95
N TRP A 794 -4.20 14.98 10.76
CA TRP A 794 -5.31 15.90 10.60
C TRP A 794 -5.32 16.56 9.23
N ALA A 795 -4.19 17.07 8.77
CA ALA A 795 -4.08 17.76 7.50
C ALA A 795 -4.41 16.85 6.30
N VAL A 796 -3.81 15.66 6.26
CA VAL A 796 -4.10 14.66 5.20
C VAL A 796 -5.54 14.17 5.32
N GLY A 797 -6.00 13.89 6.54
CA GLY A 797 -7.37 13.47 6.82
C GLY A 797 -8.42 14.48 6.38
N SER A 798 -8.15 15.78 6.55
CA SER A 798 -9.03 16.85 6.08
C SER A 798 -9.20 16.87 4.55
N THR A 799 -8.20 16.39 3.79
CA THR A 799 -8.33 16.22 2.34
C THR A 799 -9.18 14.98 2.00
N LEU A 800 -9.12 13.93 2.83
CA LEU A 800 -9.94 12.72 2.68
C LEU A 800 -11.39 12.97 3.10
N ALA A 801 -11.61 13.82 4.09
CA ALA A 801 -12.94 14.21 4.57
C ALA A 801 -13.84 14.80 3.45
N LYS A 802 -13.24 15.44 2.43
CA LYS A 802 -13.97 15.94 1.25
C LYS A 802 -14.54 14.80 0.38
N SER A 803 -13.93 13.63 0.45
CA SER A 803 -14.30 12.44 -0.35
C SER A 803 -15.00 11.35 0.49
N MET A 804 -14.84 11.38 1.82
CA MET A 804 -15.39 10.37 2.73
C MET A 804 -16.45 11.03 3.64
N PRO A 805 -17.74 10.65 3.53
CA PRO A 805 -18.78 11.12 4.44
C PRO A 805 -18.46 10.68 5.87
N ASN A 806 -18.79 11.54 6.84
CA ASN A 806 -18.61 11.27 8.29
C ASN A 806 -17.15 10.97 8.70
N TYR A 807 -16.18 11.51 7.97
CA TYR A 807 -14.79 11.44 8.38
C TYR A 807 -14.58 12.28 9.65
N GLU A 808 -14.32 11.64 10.76
CA GLU A 808 -13.92 12.27 12.02
C GLU A 808 -12.55 11.77 12.41
N LEU A 809 -11.61 12.68 12.68
CA LEU A 809 -10.27 12.31 13.13
C LEU A 809 -10.35 11.62 14.49
N ILE A 810 -9.89 10.37 14.54
CA ILE A 810 -9.88 9.58 15.77
C ILE A 810 -8.45 9.44 16.26
N LEU A 811 -8.19 9.92 17.48
CA LEU A 811 -6.88 9.79 18.11
C LEU A 811 -6.79 8.45 18.83
N PRO A 812 -5.90 7.55 18.38
CA PRO A 812 -5.67 6.25 19.03
C PRO A 812 -4.80 6.43 20.29
N TRP A 813 -5.38 6.80 21.41
CA TRP A 813 -4.64 7.04 22.65
C TRP A 813 -3.86 5.81 23.16
N ASP A 814 -4.40 4.62 22.92
CA ASP A 814 -3.74 3.33 23.19
C ASP A 814 -2.43 3.19 22.39
N ARG A 815 -2.44 3.48 21.10
CA ARG A 815 -1.25 3.42 20.24
C ARG A 815 -0.26 4.53 20.58
N ILE A 816 -0.75 5.74 20.82
CA ILE A 816 0.09 6.86 21.26
C ILE A 816 0.80 6.50 22.58
N GLY A 817 0.10 5.90 23.52
CA GLY A 817 0.69 5.41 24.76
C GLY A 817 1.77 4.34 24.52
N ILE A 818 1.50 3.39 23.61
CA ILE A 818 2.49 2.37 23.18
C ILE A 818 3.72 3.04 22.54
N PHE A 819 3.55 4.04 21.69
CA PHE A 819 4.67 4.73 21.04
C PHE A 819 5.55 5.48 22.05
N LEU A 820 4.95 6.13 23.04
CA LEU A 820 5.69 6.78 24.12
C LEU A 820 6.41 5.75 25.01
N LEU A 821 5.78 4.63 25.30
CA LEU A 821 6.41 3.53 26.05
C LEU A 821 7.58 2.93 25.27
N LEU A 822 7.39 2.65 23.99
CA LEU A 822 8.46 2.16 23.10
C LEU A 822 9.62 3.16 23.02
N ALA A 823 9.33 4.45 22.95
CA ALA A 823 10.38 5.47 22.98
C ALA A 823 11.18 5.46 24.29
N ALA A 824 10.51 5.25 25.44
CA ALA A 824 11.20 5.08 26.72
C ALA A 824 12.06 3.80 26.73
N VAL A 825 11.54 2.69 26.25
CA VAL A 825 12.28 1.42 26.13
C VAL A 825 13.49 1.59 25.21
N VAL A 826 13.32 2.22 24.06
CA VAL A 826 14.40 2.56 23.11
C VAL A 826 15.46 3.42 23.80
N GLY A 827 15.06 4.41 24.59
CA GLY A 827 15.97 5.23 25.37
C GLY A 827 16.81 4.42 26.35
N VAL A 828 16.19 3.47 27.06
CA VAL A 828 16.90 2.56 27.98
C VAL A 828 17.85 1.64 27.22
N LEU A 829 17.40 1.00 26.14
CA LEU A 829 18.21 0.09 25.34
C LEU A 829 19.40 0.79 24.70
N ALA A 830 19.19 1.96 24.10
CA ALA A 830 20.23 2.78 23.49
C ALA A 830 21.28 3.23 24.51
N ALA A 831 20.87 3.46 25.77
CA ALA A 831 21.79 3.84 26.85
C ALA A 831 22.54 2.65 27.49
N MET A 832 22.15 1.40 27.23
CA MET A 832 22.72 0.25 27.94
C MET A 832 24.23 0.10 27.77
N TRP A 833 24.71 0.19 26.53
CA TRP A 833 26.14 0.08 26.22
C TRP A 833 26.93 1.33 26.68
N PRO A 834 26.51 2.59 26.39
CA PRO A 834 27.18 3.78 26.89
C PRO A 834 27.22 3.87 28.41
N ALA A 835 26.13 3.51 29.08
CA ALA A 835 26.05 3.53 30.55
C ALA A 835 26.96 2.47 31.19
N ARG A 836 27.09 1.28 30.59
CA ARG A 836 28.05 0.27 31.06
C ARG A 836 29.51 0.73 30.87
N SER A 837 29.82 1.35 29.74
CA SER A 837 31.13 1.89 29.41
C SER A 837 31.52 3.00 30.41
N ALA A 838 30.61 3.95 30.66
CA ALA A 838 30.81 5.02 31.63
C ALA A 838 31.07 4.51 33.07
N ALA A 839 30.31 3.49 33.50
CA ALA A 839 30.45 2.94 34.84
C ALA A 839 31.75 2.14 35.06
N ARG A 840 32.40 1.70 33.96
CA ARG A 840 33.67 0.95 34.01
C ARG A 840 34.91 1.83 33.84
N LEU A 841 34.75 3.15 33.62
CA LEU A 841 35.88 4.07 33.50
C LEU A 841 36.80 4.00 34.73
N ASN A 842 38.12 3.96 34.50
CA ASN A 842 39.10 4.06 35.59
C ASN A 842 39.20 5.51 36.04
N MET A 843 38.95 5.77 37.33
CA MET A 843 38.94 7.11 37.92
C MET A 843 40.28 7.83 37.76
N LEU A 844 41.40 7.09 37.98
CA LEU A 844 42.76 7.67 37.92
C LEU A 844 43.13 8.09 36.49
N THR A 845 42.80 7.28 35.50
CA THR A 845 43.03 7.62 34.08
C THR A 845 42.07 8.71 33.57
N ALA A 846 40.82 8.75 34.06
CA ALA A 846 39.87 9.78 33.68
C ALA A 846 40.22 11.19 34.17
N ILE A 847 40.95 11.29 35.28
CA ILE A 847 41.38 12.57 35.86
C ILE A 847 42.77 12.99 35.31
N LYS A 848 43.65 12.05 34.92
CA LYS A 848 45.00 12.30 34.41
C LYS A 848 45.09 12.67 32.92
N THR A 849 44.01 12.59 32.12
CA THR A 849 44.03 13.01 30.72
C THR A 849 43.99 14.54 30.62
N GLU A 850 45.20 15.16 30.61
CA GLU A 850 45.41 16.50 30.08
C GLU A 850 45.41 16.53 28.56
#